data_f0d1fe1ac2e02e875f56e34542867ad5
#
_entry.id   f0d1fe1ac2e02e875f56e34542867ad5
#
_cell.length_a   1.000
_cell.length_b   1.000
_cell.length_c   1.000
_cell.angle_alpha   90.00
_cell.angle_beta   90.00
_cell.angle_gamma   90.00
#
_symmetry.space_group_name_H-M   'P 1'
#
loop_
_entity.id
_entity.type
_entity.pdbx_description
1 polymer ?
#
loop_
_entity_poly.entity_id
_entity_poly.type
_entity_poly.pdbx_seq_one_letter_code
_entity_poly.pdbx_strand_id
1 'polypeptide(L)'
;MSSILDQDIMYLPGVGPHKKELLSKELGVKSWGDLLAYFPYKYVDRSHIYPIRELTADMPFVQIRARILSYEEYEMGPRKKRVVGHASDGMGVVDLVWFSGAQYVYKNYKVGEEFIIFGKPTVYGGRIQIAHPDMDRVEDLQLSQMGLQPYYSTTELMKKRSMTSRTLEKIVKAMLDKLQQPIDETLPPFITTPLHLVSRDQALRGIHNPHNPKELQDARLRLKFEELFFLQLNILRYASDNRRKYKGYIFNKVGAMFNTFYHNHLPFPLTGAQKRVMHEIQGDMRSGQQMNRLLQGDVGSGKTLVALMTMLLAVDNGYQACIMAPTEILAEQHLTTIRDFLGDMPIRVELLTGIVKGKRRREVLEGLVSGDVKILVGTHAVIEDTVQFANLGLAVVDEQHRFGVAQRAKLWGKSDQPPHVLVMTATPIPRTLAMTVYGDLDVSVIDELPPGRKPIQTLHKYDNQTTSLYNGIRQQIKLGRQVYIVYPLISESEKSDLKNLEEGYEAMKSIFPEFRLSKVHGKMKPAEKEEEMQKFVSGETQILVATTVIEVGVTVPNASVMIILDAQRFGLSQLHQLRGRVGRGADQSYCILVTGYKLSDITRKRIDIMCDTNDGFRIAEADLKLRGPGDLEGTQQSGMAFDLKIADIARDGQLVQMAREEAQKIVAADPTCSSPQYAMLWRRLRELRDVNVNWAAIS
;
A
#
# COMPACT_ATOMS: atom_id res chain seq x y z
N MET A 1 -39.46 4.72 -6.56
CA MET A 1 -39.89 4.26 -5.21
C MET A 1 -38.66 4.21 -4.34
N SER A 2 -38.68 4.86 -3.18
CA SER A 2 -37.56 4.78 -2.22
C SER A 2 -37.46 3.33 -1.74
N SER A 3 -36.24 2.78 -1.77
CA SER A 3 -35.97 1.44 -1.25
C SER A 3 -36.26 1.41 0.25
N ILE A 4 -36.70 0.27 0.78
CA ILE A 4 -36.82 0.08 2.25
C ILE A 4 -35.49 0.36 2.95
N LEU A 5 -34.37 0.21 2.25
CA LEU A 5 -33.04 0.49 2.76
C LEU A 5 -32.74 2.00 2.95
N ASP A 6 -33.52 2.88 2.31
CA ASP A 6 -33.41 4.34 2.48
C ASP A 6 -34.16 4.84 3.73
N GLN A 7 -34.90 3.96 4.42
CA GLN A 7 -35.62 4.33 5.64
C GLN A 7 -34.64 4.70 6.74
N ASP A 8 -35.07 5.68 7.54
CA ASP A 8 -34.32 6.14 8.72
C ASP A 8 -34.23 5.05 9.77
N ILE A 9 -33.06 4.87 10.40
CA ILE A 9 -32.84 3.86 11.45
C ILE A 9 -33.73 4.06 12.70
N MET A 10 -34.30 5.24 12.89
CA MET A 10 -35.21 5.52 14.03
C MET A 10 -36.44 4.62 14.02
N TYR A 11 -36.85 4.10 12.86
CA TYR A 11 -38.01 3.21 12.74
C TYR A 11 -37.70 1.75 13.07
N LEU A 12 -36.44 1.45 13.43
CA LEU A 12 -36.06 0.11 13.90
C LEU A 12 -36.42 -0.10 15.36
N PRO A 13 -36.92 -1.30 15.75
CA PRO A 13 -37.15 -1.64 17.14
C PRO A 13 -35.90 -1.46 17.99
N GLY A 14 -36.05 -0.79 19.10
CA GLY A 14 -34.92 -0.53 20.01
C GLY A 14 -34.01 0.64 19.63
N VAL A 15 -34.31 1.39 18.54
CA VAL A 15 -33.60 2.60 18.13
C VAL A 15 -34.51 3.80 18.38
N GLY A 16 -34.33 4.49 19.51
CA GLY A 16 -35.00 5.76 19.78
C GLY A 16 -34.11 6.95 19.33
N PRO A 17 -34.61 8.21 19.47
CA PRO A 17 -33.90 9.41 19.00
C PRO A 17 -32.46 9.51 19.50
N HIS A 18 -32.20 9.21 20.78
CA HIS A 18 -30.85 9.25 21.36
C HIS A 18 -29.88 8.23 20.75
N LYS A 19 -30.40 7.00 20.48
CA LYS A 19 -29.54 5.98 19.82
C LYS A 19 -29.31 6.31 18.37
N LYS A 20 -30.32 6.84 17.66
CA LYS A 20 -30.13 7.35 16.27
C LYS A 20 -29.06 8.42 16.21
N GLU A 21 -29.12 9.43 17.08
CA GLU A 21 -28.11 10.50 17.13
C GLU A 21 -26.72 9.93 17.36
N LEU A 22 -26.59 9.00 18.30
CA LEU A 22 -25.33 8.34 18.63
C LEU A 22 -24.77 7.53 17.44
N LEU A 23 -25.62 6.71 16.79
CA LEU A 23 -25.22 5.92 15.61
C LEU A 23 -24.83 6.81 14.43
N SER A 24 -25.58 7.90 14.20
CA SER A 24 -25.28 8.83 13.13
C SER A 24 -23.97 9.60 13.37
N LYS A 25 -23.70 10.02 14.62
CA LYS A 25 -22.53 10.82 14.96
C LYS A 25 -21.24 10.00 15.04
N GLU A 26 -21.34 8.81 15.66
CA GLU A 26 -20.16 7.98 15.95
C GLU A 26 -19.82 7.00 14.83
N LEU A 27 -20.81 6.52 14.07
CA LEU A 27 -20.63 5.50 13.04
C LEU A 27 -21.07 5.97 11.63
N GLY A 28 -21.63 7.17 11.49
CA GLY A 28 -22.17 7.64 10.21
C GLY A 28 -23.45 6.91 9.76
N VAL A 29 -24.03 6.05 10.59
CA VAL A 29 -25.20 5.22 10.26
C VAL A 29 -26.48 6.01 10.43
N LYS A 30 -27.21 6.27 9.33
CA LYS A 30 -28.45 7.06 9.30
C LYS A 30 -29.65 6.30 8.76
N SER A 31 -29.43 5.37 7.83
CA SER A 31 -30.45 4.57 7.15
C SER A 31 -30.30 3.07 7.44
N TRP A 32 -31.31 2.29 7.08
CA TRP A 32 -31.23 0.82 7.13
C TRP A 32 -30.12 0.30 6.24
N GLY A 33 -29.90 0.91 5.07
CA GLY A 33 -28.81 0.57 4.17
C GLY A 33 -27.44 0.81 4.78
N ASP A 34 -27.24 1.92 5.51
CA ASP A 34 -25.99 2.20 6.22
C ASP A 34 -25.73 1.13 7.29
N LEU A 35 -26.77 0.78 8.06
CA LEU A 35 -26.64 -0.25 9.09
C LEU A 35 -26.34 -1.63 8.51
N LEU A 36 -26.95 -1.99 7.38
CA LEU A 36 -26.70 -3.23 6.66
C LEU A 36 -25.30 -3.28 6.05
N ALA A 37 -24.72 -2.13 5.76
CA ALA A 37 -23.34 -1.99 5.27
C ALA A 37 -22.32 -1.79 6.40
N TYR A 38 -22.74 -1.83 7.67
CA TYR A 38 -21.85 -1.77 8.82
C TYR A 38 -21.48 -3.19 9.27
N PHE A 39 -20.43 -3.74 8.67
CA PHE A 39 -20.06 -5.15 8.84
C PHE A 39 -19.38 -5.45 10.18
N PRO A 40 -19.57 -6.67 10.73
CA PRO A 40 -18.82 -7.15 11.88
C PRO A 40 -17.32 -7.25 11.57
N TYR A 41 -16.48 -6.83 12.52
CA TYR A 41 -15.01 -6.92 12.35
C TYR A 41 -14.43 -8.29 12.74
N LYS A 42 -15.15 -9.04 13.60
CA LYS A 42 -14.79 -10.42 13.99
C LYS A 42 -16.02 -11.25 14.30
N TYR A 43 -15.83 -12.55 14.34
CA TYR A 43 -16.83 -13.54 14.74
C TYR A 43 -16.27 -14.42 15.83
N VAL A 44 -17.11 -14.80 16.77
CA VAL A 44 -16.76 -15.71 17.84
C VAL A 44 -17.64 -16.94 17.72
N ASP A 45 -17.00 -18.09 17.65
CA ASP A 45 -17.72 -19.37 17.62
C ASP A 45 -18.28 -19.68 19.00
N ARG A 46 -19.61 -19.80 19.10
CA ARG A 46 -20.35 -20.20 20.29
C ARG A 46 -21.06 -21.54 20.09
N SER A 47 -20.66 -22.33 19.11
CA SER A 47 -21.27 -23.63 18.83
C SER A 47 -20.86 -24.71 19.84
N HIS A 48 -19.71 -24.55 20.49
CA HIS A 48 -19.16 -25.55 21.41
C HIS A 48 -19.24 -25.10 22.86
N ILE A 49 -19.85 -25.96 23.71
CA ILE A 49 -19.88 -25.80 25.16
C ILE A 49 -18.78 -26.70 25.73
N TYR A 50 -17.77 -26.09 26.33
CA TYR A 50 -16.64 -26.80 26.93
C TYR A 50 -16.98 -27.25 28.36
N PRO A 51 -16.64 -28.49 28.75
CA PRO A 51 -16.63 -28.87 30.16
C PRO A 51 -15.59 -28.04 30.93
N ILE A 52 -15.89 -27.63 32.16
CA ILE A 52 -14.99 -26.78 32.96
C ILE A 52 -13.63 -27.46 33.19
N ARG A 53 -13.60 -28.80 33.31
CA ARG A 53 -12.35 -29.56 33.46
C ARG A 53 -11.39 -29.48 32.31
N GLU A 54 -11.86 -29.12 31.11
CA GLU A 54 -11.06 -29.03 29.89
C GLU A 54 -10.50 -27.61 29.67
N LEU A 55 -10.86 -26.65 30.50
CA LEU A 55 -10.40 -25.27 30.36
C LEU A 55 -8.92 -25.13 30.67
N THR A 56 -8.21 -24.40 29.82
CA THR A 56 -6.80 -24.01 30.00
C THR A 56 -6.64 -22.51 29.78
N ALA A 57 -5.56 -21.93 30.33
CA ALA A 57 -5.33 -20.46 30.25
C ALA A 57 -4.98 -19.97 28.86
N ASP A 58 -4.49 -20.82 27.98
CA ASP A 58 -4.10 -20.55 26.60
C ASP A 58 -5.26 -20.63 25.61
N MET A 59 -6.42 -21.15 26.07
CA MET A 59 -7.61 -21.16 25.23
C MET A 59 -8.07 -19.72 24.88
N PRO A 60 -8.63 -19.53 23.68
CA PRO A 60 -9.26 -18.27 23.31
C PRO A 60 -10.51 -18.03 24.17
N PHE A 61 -11.51 -17.34 23.64
CA PHE A 61 -12.81 -17.25 24.31
C PHE A 61 -13.51 -18.61 24.29
N VAL A 62 -14.06 -19.03 25.43
CA VAL A 62 -14.76 -20.29 25.60
C VAL A 62 -16.20 -20.07 26.06
N GLN A 63 -17.08 -21.02 25.76
CA GLN A 63 -18.43 -21.07 26.26
C GLN A 63 -18.59 -22.31 27.18
N ILE A 64 -19.11 -22.09 28.36
CA ILE A 64 -19.38 -23.15 29.33
C ILE A 64 -20.84 -23.07 29.81
N ARG A 65 -21.40 -24.20 30.23
CA ARG A 65 -22.69 -24.25 30.92
C ARG A 65 -22.44 -24.57 32.39
N ALA A 66 -22.81 -23.68 33.29
CA ALA A 66 -22.53 -23.85 34.70
C ALA A 66 -23.61 -23.21 35.59
N ARG A 67 -23.73 -23.77 36.77
CA ARG A 67 -24.64 -23.27 37.85
C ARG A 67 -23.81 -22.45 38.83
N ILE A 68 -24.34 -21.30 39.25
CA ILE A 68 -23.70 -20.48 40.28
C ILE A 68 -23.91 -21.15 41.65
N LEU A 69 -22.80 -21.41 42.35
CA LEU A 69 -22.82 -22.05 43.66
C LEU A 69 -22.84 -21.03 44.80
N SER A 70 -22.00 -20.00 44.72
CA SER A 70 -21.83 -18.98 45.75
C SER A 70 -21.17 -17.73 45.22
N TYR A 71 -21.17 -16.67 46.01
CA TYR A 71 -20.44 -15.43 45.74
C TYR A 71 -19.54 -15.10 46.93
N GLU A 72 -18.36 -14.55 46.60
CA GLU A 72 -17.43 -13.92 47.55
C GLU A 72 -17.23 -12.46 47.14
N GLU A 73 -17.13 -11.57 48.15
CA GLU A 73 -16.90 -10.15 47.92
C GLU A 73 -15.59 -9.71 48.56
N TYR A 74 -14.73 -9.04 47.78
CA TYR A 74 -13.46 -8.52 48.24
C TYR A 74 -13.44 -6.99 48.12
N GLU A 75 -13.07 -6.30 49.18
CA GLU A 75 -12.89 -4.86 49.16
C GLU A 75 -11.53 -4.52 48.55
N MET A 76 -11.52 -3.72 47.46
CA MET A 76 -10.33 -3.30 46.71
C MET A 76 -9.94 -1.84 47.00
N GLY A 77 -10.57 -1.19 47.99
CA GLY A 77 -10.38 0.21 48.39
C GLY A 77 -11.71 0.98 48.53
N PRO A 78 -11.65 2.29 48.83
CA PRO A 78 -12.87 3.07 49.07
C PRO A 78 -13.81 3.01 47.88
N ARG A 79 -14.99 2.41 48.05
CA ARG A 79 -16.07 2.23 47.07
C ARG A 79 -15.79 1.28 45.88
N LYS A 80 -14.69 0.48 45.90
CA LYS A 80 -14.42 -0.52 44.88
C LYS A 80 -14.51 -1.91 45.46
N LYS A 81 -15.46 -2.71 44.95
CA LYS A 81 -15.66 -4.09 45.34
C LYS A 81 -15.42 -5.01 44.15
N ARG A 82 -14.69 -6.11 44.41
CA ARG A 82 -14.50 -7.23 43.47
C ARG A 82 -15.48 -8.34 43.92
N VAL A 83 -16.32 -8.79 43.00
CA VAL A 83 -17.21 -9.93 43.24
C VAL A 83 -16.62 -11.14 42.51
N VAL A 84 -16.54 -12.26 43.20
CA VAL A 84 -16.17 -13.56 42.64
C VAL A 84 -17.31 -14.51 42.79
N GLY A 85 -17.88 -14.99 41.71
CA GLY A 85 -18.91 -16.04 41.69
C GLY A 85 -18.25 -17.38 41.38
N HIS A 86 -18.54 -18.39 42.17
CA HIS A 86 -18.09 -19.75 41.92
C HIS A 86 -19.18 -20.48 41.14
N ALA A 87 -18.81 -20.95 39.93
CA ALA A 87 -19.74 -21.68 39.05
C ALA A 87 -19.23 -23.09 38.76
N SER A 88 -20.12 -24.06 38.66
CA SER A 88 -19.81 -25.46 38.42
C SER A 88 -20.75 -26.10 37.40
N ASP A 89 -20.18 -27.00 36.58
CA ASP A 89 -20.88 -27.91 35.66
C ASP A 89 -21.08 -29.33 36.26
N GLY A 90 -20.70 -29.52 37.55
CA GLY A 90 -20.69 -30.83 38.22
C GLY A 90 -19.36 -31.63 38.00
N MET A 91 -18.51 -31.23 37.07
CA MET A 91 -17.22 -31.86 36.80
C MET A 91 -16.04 -30.98 37.15
N GLY A 92 -16.22 -29.66 37.28
CA GLY A 92 -15.23 -28.69 37.65
C GLY A 92 -15.83 -27.45 38.27
N VAL A 93 -14.96 -26.53 38.74
CA VAL A 93 -15.36 -25.22 39.28
C VAL A 93 -14.54 -24.14 38.58
N VAL A 94 -15.16 -23.05 38.20
CA VAL A 94 -14.54 -21.85 37.60
C VAL A 94 -14.95 -20.60 38.38
N ASP A 95 -14.05 -19.66 38.53
CA ASP A 95 -14.27 -18.39 39.18
C ASP A 95 -14.71 -17.33 38.16
N LEU A 96 -15.85 -16.70 38.38
CA LEU A 96 -16.40 -15.61 37.59
C LEU A 96 -16.11 -14.30 38.30
N VAL A 97 -15.34 -13.39 37.70
CA VAL A 97 -14.83 -12.22 38.40
C VAL A 97 -15.37 -10.92 37.82
N TRP A 98 -15.93 -10.07 38.67
CA TRP A 98 -16.37 -8.72 38.32
C TRP A 98 -15.66 -7.67 39.19
N PHE A 99 -15.01 -6.70 38.55
CA PHE A 99 -14.32 -5.59 39.23
C PHE A 99 -15.23 -4.37 39.44
N SER A 100 -16.46 -4.42 38.94
CA SER A 100 -17.48 -3.37 39.10
C SER A 100 -18.87 -3.95 38.88
N GLY A 101 -19.91 -3.23 39.34
CA GLY A 101 -21.32 -3.62 39.08
C GLY A 101 -21.82 -4.72 39.99
N ALA A 102 -21.38 -4.86 41.24
CA ALA A 102 -21.81 -5.87 42.21
C ALA A 102 -23.32 -5.98 42.33
N GLN A 103 -24.04 -4.85 42.45
CA GLN A 103 -25.50 -4.84 42.56
C GLN A 103 -26.18 -5.43 41.31
N TYR A 104 -25.62 -5.18 40.11
CA TYR A 104 -26.11 -5.74 38.86
C TYR A 104 -25.93 -7.27 38.83
N VAL A 105 -24.77 -7.77 39.30
CA VAL A 105 -24.46 -9.18 39.36
C VAL A 105 -25.46 -9.93 40.24
N TYR A 106 -25.67 -9.50 41.50
CA TYR A 106 -26.58 -10.13 42.42
C TYR A 106 -28.06 -10.05 42.00
N LYS A 107 -28.42 -8.97 41.29
CA LYS A 107 -29.81 -8.81 40.79
C LYS A 107 -30.15 -9.77 39.66
N ASN A 108 -29.17 -9.99 38.73
CA ASN A 108 -29.44 -10.69 37.48
C ASN A 108 -28.99 -12.15 37.47
N TYR A 109 -27.99 -12.51 38.30
CA TYR A 109 -27.44 -13.86 38.33
C TYR A 109 -27.56 -14.45 39.73
N LYS A 110 -28.59 -15.26 39.95
CA LYS A 110 -28.89 -15.80 41.27
C LYS A 110 -28.16 -17.12 41.54
N VAL A 111 -27.80 -17.35 42.80
CA VAL A 111 -27.25 -18.64 43.25
C VAL A 111 -28.26 -19.74 42.98
N GLY A 112 -27.82 -20.88 42.49
CA GLY A 112 -28.63 -22.03 42.11
C GLY A 112 -29.14 -21.98 40.67
N GLU A 113 -29.16 -20.83 40.01
CA GLU A 113 -29.54 -20.74 38.60
C GLU A 113 -28.38 -21.19 37.66
N GLU A 114 -28.77 -21.77 36.53
CA GLU A 114 -27.82 -22.26 35.50
C GLU A 114 -27.73 -21.25 34.34
N PHE A 115 -26.48 -20.96 33.91
CA PHE A 115 -26.18 -20.01 32.86
C PHE A 115 -25.29 -20.61 31.81
N ILE A 116 -25.40 -20.13 30.60
CA ILE A 116 -24.35 -20.21 29.57
C ILE A 116 -23.41 -19.04 29.77
N ILE A 117 -22.19 -19.33 30.07
CA ILE A 117 -21.15 -18.37 30.46
C ILE A 117 -20.11 -18.31 29.35
N PHE A 118 -19.87 -17.14 28.82
CA PHE A 118 -18.89 -16.94 27.76
C PHE A 118 -17.82 -15.95 28.20
N GLY A 119 -16.55 -16.28 27.97
CA GLY A 119 -15.43 -15.40 28.27
C GLY A 119 -14.07 -16.03 28.03
N LYS A 120 -13.01 -15.28 28.28
CA LYS A 120 -11.65 -15.77 28.14
C LYS A 120 -11.17 -16.38 29.46
N PRO A 121 -10.79 -17.65 29.49
CA PRO A 121 -10.22 -18.27 30.67
C PRO A 121 -8.82 -17.70 30.94
N THR A 122 -8.52 -17.46 32.21
CA THR A 122 -7.20 -17.06 32.71
C THR A 122 -6.92 -17.82 34.00
N VAL A 123 -5.65 -17.92 34.41
CA VAL A 123 -5.29 -18.56 35.69
C VAL A 123 -4.88 -17.48 36.68
N TYR A 124 -5.45 -17.50 37.87
CA TYR A 124 -5.07 -16.66 38.97
C TYR A 124 -5.10 -17.46 40.28
N GLY A 125 -4.00 -17.45 41.03
CA GLY A 125 -3.90 -18.23 42.28
C GLY A 125 -4.08 -19.74 42.10
N GLY A 126 -3.73 -20.29 40.94
CA GLY A 126 -3.88 -21.72 40.63
C GLY A 126 -5.31 -22.15 40.25
N ARG A 127 -6.24 -21.21 40.13
CA ARG A 127 -7.63 -21.48 39.69
C ARG A 127 -7.92 -20.81 38.34
N ILE A 128 -8.76 -21.46 37.56
CA ILE A 128 -9.25 -20.88 36.31
C ILE A 128 -10.32 -19.87 36.66
N GLN A 129 -10.20 -18.66 36.10
CA GLN A 129 -11.16 -17.58 36.24
C GLN A 129 -11.54 -16.99 34.89
N ILE A 130 -12.76 -16.46 34.81
CA ILE A 130 -13.25 -15.68 33.67
C ILE A 130 -13.64 -14.28 34.17
N ALA A 131 -12.97 -13.24 33.68
CA ALA A 131 -13.23 -11.87 34.09
C ALA A 131 -14.33 -11.25 33.22
N HIS A 132 -15.30 -10.60 33.87
CA HIS A 132 -16.46 -9.97 33.23
C HIS A 132 -17.12 -10.85 32.16
N PRO A 133 -17.58 -12.08 32.55
CA PRO A 133 -18.19 -13.00 31.59
C PRO A 133 -19.51 -12.44 31.04
N ASP A 134 -19.80 -12.75 29.77
CA ASP A 134 -21.15 -12.67 29.26
C ASP A 134 -21.95 -13.86 29.77
N MET A 135 -23.14 -13.60 30.32
CA MET A 135 -23.98 -14.65 30.91
C MET A 135 -25.40 -14.58 30.35
N ASP A 136 -25.85 -15.71 29.79
CA ASP A 136 -27.21 -15.88 29.27
C ASP A 136 -27.92 -16.99 30.06
N ARG A 137 -29.21 -16.82 30.36
CA ARG A 137 -30.01 -17.89 30.96
C ARG A 137 -30.22 -19.02 29.96
N VAL A 138 -30.17 -20.25 30.44
CA VAL A 138 -30.34 -21.42 29.55
C VAL A 138 -31.72 -21.41 28.87
N GLU A 139 -32.75 -20.87 29.53
CA GLU A 139 -34.11 -20.74 29.02
C GLU A 139 -34.24 -19.69 27.88
N ASP A 140 -33.41 -18.69 27.90
CA ASP A 140 -33.40 -17.60 26.91
C ASP A 140 -32.60 -17.97 25.62
N LEU A 141 -31.90 -19.12 25.61
CA LEU A 141 -31.11 -19.55 24.50
C LEU A 141 -31.98 -20.26 23.45
N GLN A 142 -32.35 -19.51 22.42
CA GLN A 142 -32.85 -20.14 21.19
C GLN A 142 -31.72 -20.89 20.52
N LEU A 143 -31.97 -22.11 19.99
CA LEU A 143 -31.03 -22.90 19.20
C LEU A 143 -30.34 -22.11 18.07
N SER A 144 -30.95 -21.03 17.63
CA SER A 144 -30.40 -20.08 16.64
C SER A 144 -29.22 -19.22 17.13
N GLN A 145 -28.87 -19.26 18.41
CA GLN A 145 -27.79 -18.50 19.04
C GLN A 145 -26.51 -19.35 19.23
N MET A 146 -26.55 -20.64 18.90
CA MET A 146 -25.40 -21.54 18.86
C MET A 146 -24.74 -21.47 17.47
N GLY A 147 -23.92 -20.46 17.23
CA GLY A 147 -23.22 -20.28 15.97
C GLY A 147 -22.14 -19.22 16.04
N LEU A 148 -21.76 -18.72 14.89
CA LEU A 148 -20.78 -17.64 14.78
C LEU A 148 -21.42 -16.30 15.15
N GLN A 149 -21.15 -15.82 16.36
CA GLN A 149 -21.66 -14.53 16.83
C GLN A 149 -20.86 -13.37 16.23
N PRO A 150 -21.51 -12.39 15.55
CA PRO A 150 -20.86 -11.22 14.99
C PRO A 150 -20.51 -10.19 16.09
N TYR A 151 -19.33 -9.59 15.98
CA TYR A 151 -18.88 -8.49 16.81
C TYR A 151 -18.70 -7.21 15.99
N TYR A 152 -19.39 -6.15 16.41
CA TYR A 152 -19.35 -4.83 15.77
C TYR A 152 -18.43 -3.89 16.53
N SER A 153 -17.71 -3.04 15.79
CA SER A 153 -16.89 -1.97 16.38
C SER A 153 -17.78 -0.97 17.09
N THR A 154 -17.33 -0.49 18.26
CA THR A 154 -18.03 0.52 19.05
C THR A 154 -17.03 1.49 19.65
N THR A 155 -17.37 2.77 19.70
CA THR A 155 -16.53 3.79 20.33
C THR A 155 -16.67 3.76 21.85
N GLU A 156 -15.72 4.39 22.55
CA GLU A 156 -15.78 4.50 24.02
C GLU A 156 -17.03 5.28 24.49
N LEU A 157 -17.48 6.27 23.71
CA LEU A 157 -18.71 7.02 24.01
C LEU A 157 -19.94 6.14 23.90
N MET A 158 -19.98 5.28 22.87
CA MET A 158 -21.08 4.31 22.70
C MET A 158 -21.14 3.32 23.87
N LYS A 159 -20.02 2.77 24.28
CA LYS A 159 -19.94 1.86 25.43
C LYS A 159 -20.44 2.51 26.72
N LYS A 160 -20.04 3.77 27.00
CA LYS A 160 -20.49 4.55 28.14
C LYS A 160 -22.02 4.78 28.14
N ARG A 161 -22.65 4.80 26.96
CA ARG A 161 -24.11 4.95 26.78
C ARG A 161 -24.82 3.61 26.55
N SER A 162 -24.21 2.51 26.96
CA SER A 162 -24.77 1.14 26.86
C SER A 162 -25.04 0.69 25.40
N MET A 163 -24.41 1.31 24.41
CA MET A 163 -24.47 0.89 23.02
C MET A 163 -23.27 -0.02 22.73
N THR A 164 -23.39 -1.29 23.13
CA THR A 164 -22.37 -2.32 22.96
C THR A 164 -22.53 -3.05 21.62
N SER A 165 -21.54 -3.88 21.24
CA SER A 165 -21.63 -4.77 20.07
C SER A 165 -22.91 -5.65 20.12
N ARG A 166 -23.27 -6.17 21.30
CA ARG A 166 -24.47 -6.97 21.48
C ARG A 166 -25.79 -6.17 21.27
N THR A 167 -25.78 -4.88 21.61
CA THR A 167 -26.89 -3.99 21.30
C THR A 167 -27.06 -3.78 19.82
N LEU A 168 -25.93 -3.58 19.09
CA LEU A 168 -25.92 -3.46 17.62
C LEU A 168 -26.39 -4.76 16.97
N GLU A 169 -25.90 -5.91 17.41
CA GLU A 169 -26.34 -7.22 16.93
C GLU A 169 -27.86 -7.38 17.00
N LYS A 170 -28.46 -7.03 18.14
CA LYS A 170 -29.93 -7.08 18.33
C LYS A 170 -30.69 -6.15 17.38
N ILE A 171 -30.16 -4.95 17.14
CA ILE A 171 -30.77 -3.98 16.21
C ILE A 171 -30.68 -4.50 14.78
N VAL A 172 -29.51 -5.03 14.37
CA VAL A 172 -29.32 -5.62 13.04
C VAL A 172 -30.22 -6.83 12.83
N LYS A 173 -30.33 -7.72 13.82
CA LYS A 173 -31.24 -8.88 13.76
C LYS A 173 -32.69 -8.45 13.59
N ALA A 174 -33.15 -7.49 14.39
CA ALA A 174 -34.51 -6.94 14.27
C ALA A 174 -34.76 -6.27 12.90
N MET A 175 -33.73 -5.68 12.29
CA MET A 175 -33.81 -5.15 10.93
C MET A 175 -33.93 -6.29 9.89
N LEU A 176 -33.09 -7.33 9.99
CA LEU A 176 -33.13 -8.48 9.08
C LEU A 176 -34.50 -9.22 9.14
N ASP A 177 -35.07 -9.35 10.32
CA ASP A 177 -36.40 -9.97 10.53
C ASP A 177 -37.51 -9.15 9.85
N LYS A 178 -37.39 -7.83 9.77
CA LYS A 178 -38.30 -6.94 9.08
C LYS A 178 -38.12 -6.90 7.55
N LEU A 179 -36.97 -7.27 7.05
CA LEU A 179 -36.70 -7.36 5.61
C LEU A 179 -37.30 -8.63 5.02
N GLN A 180 -38.63 -8.61 4.75
CA GLN A 180 -39.37 -9.73 4.19
C GLN A 180 -39.08 -9.99 2.72
N GLN A 181 -38.72 -8.96 1.98
CA GLN A 181 -38.36 -9.08 0.55
C GLN A 181 -36.85 -9.27 0.39
N PRO A 182 -36.42 -10.04 -0.62
CA PRO A 182 -35.01 -10.15 -0.95
C PRO A 182 -34.42 -8.78 -1.30
N ILE A 183 -33.17 -8.57 -0.89
CA ILE A 183 -32.42 -7.36 -1.23
C ILE A 183 -32.03 -7.42 -2.70
N ASP A 184 -32.25 -6.30 -3.39
CA ASP A 184 -31.98 -6.18 -4.83
C ASP A 184 -30.54 -6.57 -5.19
N GLU A 185 -30.43 -7.37 -6.25
CA GLU A 185 -29.14 -7.80 -6.79
C GLU A 185 -28.42 -6.65 -7.52
N THR A 186 -27.12 -6.64 -7.45
CA THR A 186 -26.23 -5.62 -8.05
C THR A 186 -25.32 -6.18 -9.13
N LEU A 187 -25.10 -7.51 -9.12
CA LEU A 187 -24.29 -8.20 -10.13
C LEU A 187 -25.18 -9.12 -10.98
N PRO A 188 -25.08 -9.04 -12.30
CA PRO A 188 -25.87 -9.89 -13.18
C PRO A 188 -25.40 -11.37 -13.13
N PRO A 189 -26.27 -12.32 -13.51
CA PRO A 189 -25.98 -13.76 -13.47
C PRO A 189 -24.74 -14.18 -14.27
N PHE A 190 -24.42 -13.49 -15.37
CA PHE A 190 -23.24 -13.81 -16.17
C PHE A 190 -21.91 -13.54 -15.44
N ILE A 191 -21.92 -12.77 -14.31
CA ILE A 191 -20.78 -12.60 -13.40
C ILE A 191 -20.88 -13.59 -12.24
N THR A 192 -22.05 -13.68 -11.59
CA THR A 192 -22.20 -14.44 -10.35
C THR A 192 -22.12 -15.95 -10.56
N THR A 193 -22.69 -16.47 -11.67
CA THR A 193 -22.74 -17.92 -11.92
C THR A 193 -21.36 -18.53 -12.19
N PRO A 194 -20.51 -18.00 -13.09
CA PRO A 194 -19.18 -18.56 -13.34
C PRO A 194 -18.24 -18.47 -12.11
N LEU A 195 -18.45 -17.47 -11.27
CA LEU A 195 -17.61 -17.24 -10.07
C LEU A 195 -18.20 -17.92 -8.82
N HIS A 196 -19.29 -18.67 -8.97
CA HIS A 196 -19.99 -19.35 -7.86
C HIS A 196 -20.32 -18.43 -6.68
N LEU A 197 -20.68 -17.16 -6.97
CA LEU A 197 -21.03 -16.18 -5.94
C LEU A 197 -22.48 -16.35 -5.50
N VAL A 198 -22.70 -16.31 -4.21
CA VAL A 198 -24.07 -16.29 -3.63
C VAL A 198 -24.79 -14.99 -3.98
N SER A 199 -26.13 -14.96 -3.86
CA SER A 199 -26.90 -13.73 -4.09
C SER A 199 -26.52 -12.64 -3.08
N ARG A 200 -26.80 -11.39 -3.42
CA ARG A 200 -26.54 -10.25 -2.51
C ARG A 200 -27.33 -10.36 -1.22
N ASP A 201 -28.60 -10.79 -1.29
CA ASP A 201 -29.43 -11.01 -0.12
C ASP A 201 -28.84 -12.08 0.82
N GLN A 202 -28.43 -13.24 0.25
CA GLN A 202 -27.77 -14.29 1.03
C GLN A 202 -26.47 -13.79 1.67
N ALA A 203 -25.66 -13.02 0.94
CA ALA A 203 -24.41 -12.50 1.46
C ALA A 203 -24.60 -11.48 2.59
N LEU A 204 -25.56 -10.55 2.44
CA LEU A 204 -25.84 -9.54 3.46
C LEU A 204 -26.49 -10.13 4.71
N ARG A 205 -27.33 -11.16 4.57
CA ARG A 205 -27.85 -11.89 5.72
C ARG A 205 -26.78 -12.75 6.37
N GLY A 206 -25.99 -13.49 5.58
CA GLY A 206 -24.94 -14.39 6.06
C GLY A 206 -23.78 -13.68 6.73
N ILE A 207 -23.46 -12.43 6.35
CA ILE A 207 -22.41 -11.66 7.03
C ILE A 207 -22.84 -11.20 8.43
N HIS A 208 -24.12 -10.94 8.64
CA HIS A 208 -24.66 -10.45 9.92
C HIS A 208 -25.17 -11.57 10.83
N ASN A 209 -25.60 -12.69 10.27
CA ASN A 209 -26.17 -13.82 11.03
C ASN A 209 -25.77 -15.15 10.38
N PRO A 210 -24.48 -15.51 10.34
CA PRO A 210 -24.01 -16.73 9.70
C PRO A 210 -24.37 -17.97 10.52
N HIS A 211 -24.97 -18.97 9.86
CA HIS A 211 -25.33 -20.23 10.51
C HIS A 211 -24.14 -21.19 10.61
N ASN A 212 -23.15 -21.05 9.73
CA ASN A 212 -21.95 -21.87 9.69
C ASN A 212 -20.76 -21.14 9.07
N PRO A 213 -19.53 -21.65 9.25
CA PRO A 213 -18.31 -21.01 8.70
C PRO A 213 -18.30 -20.88 7.18
N LYS A 214 -18.91 -21.82 6.45
CA LYS A 214 -18.97 -21.79 4.99
C LYS A 214 -19.86 -20.64 4.51
N GLU A 215 -21.05 -20.50 5.07
CA GLU A 215 -21.93 -19.37 4.74
C GLU A 215 -21.27 -18.01 4.97
N LEU A 216 -20.53 -17.86 6.08
CA LEU A 216 -19.73 -16.66 6.34
C LEU A 216 -18.64 -16.44 5.30
N GLN A 217 -17.96 -17.50 4.86
CA GLN A 217 -16.93 -17.43 3.85
C GLN A 217 -17.50 -17.01 2.49
N ASP A 218 -18.62 -17.61 2.09
CA ASP A 218 -19.31 -17.31 0.84
C ASP A 218 -19.86 -15.88 0.84
N ALA A 219 -20.44 -15.43 1.96
CA ALA A 219 -20.89 -14.06 2.16
C ALA A 219 -19.75 -13.04 2.03
N ARG A 220 -18.60 -13.30 2.69
CA ARG A 220 -17.43 -12.46 2.60
C ARG A 220 -16.89 -12.39 1.18
N LEU A 221 -16.78 -13.54 0.51
CA LEU A 221 -16.32 -13.60 -0.88
C LEU A 221 -17.17 -12.73 -1.79
N ARG A 222 -18.50 -12.87 -1.70
CA ARG A 222 -19.46 -12.11 -2.50
C ARG A 222 -19.35 -10.60 -2.26
N LEU A 223 -19.31 -10.17 -1.01
CA LEU A 223 -19.29 -8.75 -0.67
C LEU A 223 -17.93 -8.10 -1.00
N LYS A 224 -16.82 -8.80 -0.75
CA LYS A 224 -15.48 -8.33 -1.15
C LYS A 224 -15.36 -8.21 -2.67
N PHE A 225 -15.83 -9.22 -3.41
CA PHE A 225 -15.82 -9.17 -4.86
C PHE A 225 -16.65 -8.00 -5.39
N GLU A 226 -17.86 -7.79 -4.88
CA GLU A 226 -18.73 -6.66 -5.28
C GLU A 226 -18.03 -5.32 -5.09
N GLU A 227 -17.46 -5.09 -3.92
CA GLU A 227 -16.79 -3.85 -3.57
C GLU A 227 -15.59 -3.58 -4.49
N LEU A 228 -14.74 -4.58 -4.70
CA LEU A 228 -13.59 -4.50 -5.60
C LEU A 228 -13.99 -4.38 -7.07
N PHE A 229 -15.05 -5.06 -7.48
CA PHE A 229 -15.55 -5.00 -8.84
C PHE A 229 -16.05 -3.59 -9.22
N PHE A 230 -16.89 -2.97 -8.39
CA PHE A 230 -17.36 -1.61 -8.65
C PHE A 230 -16.24 -0.58 -8.57
N LEU A 231 -15.25 -0.78 -7.71
CA LEU A 231 -14.04 0.03 -7.68
C LEU A 231 -13.29 -0.07 -9.03
N GLN A 232 -13.00 -1.28 -9.50
CA GLN A 232 -12.30 -1.50 -10.77
C GLN A 232 -13.12 -1.03 -11.98
N LEU A 233 -14.43 -1.25 -11.97
CA LEU A 233 -15.34 -0.79 -13.01
C LEU A 233 -15.32 0.75 -13.13
N ASN A 234 -15.31 1.46 -12.00
CA ASN A 234 -15.23 2.92 -12.00
C ASN A 234 -13.90 3.43 -12.55
N ILE A 235 -12.79 2.85 -12.12
CA ILE A 235 -11.44 3.20 -12.58
C ILE A 235 -11.32 2.98 -14.10
N LEU A 236 -11.67 1.81 -14.56
CA LEU A 236 -11.54 1.45 -15.98
C LEU A 236 -12.49 2.25 -16.88
N ARG A 237 -13.69 2.55 -16.42
CA ARG A 237 -14.60 3.45 -17.14
C ARG A 237 -14.00 4.83 -17.30
N TYR A 238 -13.46 5.40 -16.21
CA TYR A 238 -12.81 6.72 -16.26
C TYR A 238 -11.62 6.72 -17.23
N ALA A 239 -10.77 5.70 -17.18
CA ALA A 239 -9.66 5.53 -18.10
C ALA A 239 -10.15 5.41 -19.58
N SER A 240 -11.24 4.66 -19.81
CA SER A 240 -11.86 4.53 -21.14
C SER A 240 -12.43 5.85 -21.65
N ASP A 241 -13.12 6.61 -20.79
CA ASP A 241 -13.67 7.94 -21.14
C ASP A 241 -12.56 8.91 -21.51
N ASN A 242 -11.44 8.93 -20.76
CA ASN A 242 -10.28 9.76 -21.04
C ASN A 242 -9.62 9.37 -22.39
N ARG A 243 -9.42 8.07 -22.66
CA ARG A 243 -8.85 7.60 -23.93
C ARG A 243 -9.70 7.97 -25.14
N ARG A 244 -11.02 8.00 -24.99
CA ARG A 244 -11.94 8.43 -26.06
C ARG A 244 -11.94 9.94 -26.28
N LYS A 245 -11.74 10.70 -25.20
CA LYS A 245 -11.71 12.17 -25.22
C LYS A 245 -10.44 12.71 -25.86
N TYR A 246 -9.30 12.05 -25.58
CA TYR A 246 -7.99 12.51 -26.02
C TYR A 246 -7.41 11.56 -27.07
N LYS A 247 -7.29 12.04 -28.30
CA LYS A 247 -6.56 11.34 -29.37
C LYS A 247 -5.07 11.49 -29.11
N GLY A 248 -4.33 10.39 -29.30
CA GLY A 248 -2.87 10.40 -29.21
C GLY A 248 -2.21 10.53 -30.58
N TYR A 249 -0.95 10.88 -30.58
CA TYR A 249 -0.11 10.79 -31.78
C TYR A 249 0.06 9.34 -32.22
N ILE A 250 0.26 9.11 -33.49
CA ILE A 250 0.47 7.76 -34.04
C ILE A 250 1.93 7.61 -34.45
N PHE A 251 2.66 6.71 -33.78
CA PHE A 251 4.05 6.40 -34.09
C PHE A 251 4.14 5.05 -34.82
N ASN A 252 4.05 5.11 -36.14
CA ASN A 252 4.06 3.91 -36.98
C ASN A 252 5.46 3.47 -37.40
N LYS A 253 6.43 4.39 -37.39
CA LYS A 253 7.80 4.12 -37.88
C LYS A 253 8.68 3.60 -36.77
N VAL A 254 9.39 2.51 -37.05
CA VAL A 254 10.64 2.15 -36.40
C VAL A 254 11.73 2.52 -37.38
N GLY A 255 12.31 3.71 -37.23
CA GLY A 255 13.14 4.33 -38.21
C GLY A 255 14.64 4.08 -38.00
N ALA A 256 15.48 4.93 -38.63
CA ALA A 256 16.92 4.76 -38.63
C ALA A 256 17.53 4.96 -37.23
N MET A 257 17.04 5.93 -36.45
CA MET A 257 17.61 6.22 -35.13
C MET A 257 17.44 5.05 -34.16
N PHE A 258 16.23 4.50 -34.08
CA PHE A 258 15.95 3.31 -33.26
C PHE A 258 16.78 2.10 -33.72
N ASN A 259 16.81 1.82 -35.03
CA ASN A 259 17.53 0.65 -35.57
C ASN A 259 19.03 0.78 -35.39
N THR A 260 19.63 1.96 -35.64
CA THR A 260 21.04 2.21 -35.41
C THR A 260 21.40 2.01 -33.95
N PHE A 261 20.62 2.56 -33.07
CA PHE A 261 20.79 2.35 -31.62
C PHE A 261 20.72 0.87 -31.25
N TYR A 262 19.68 0.18 -31.69
CA TYR A 262 19.44 -1.23 -31.37
C TYR A 262 20.54 -2.17 -31.84
N HIS A 263 21.14 -1.92 -33.03
CA HIS A 263 22.16 -2.79 -33.61
C HIS A 263 23.60 -2.41 -33.21
N ASN A 264 23.86 -1.12 -32.96
CA ASN A 264 25.25 -0.63 -32.86
C ASN A 264 25.57 -0.06 -31.46
N HIS A 265 24.59 0.43 -30.71
CA HIS A 265 24.84 1.19 -29.48
C HIS A 265 24.23 0.52 -28.20
N LEU A 266 23.52 -0.60 -28.35
CA LEU A 266 23.04 -1.32 -27.17
C LEU A 266 24.22 -1.83 -26.34
N PRO A 267 24.32 -1.47 -25.05
CA PRO A 267 25.43 -1.89 -24.20
C PRO A 267 25.41 -3.39 -23.86
N PHE A 268 24.22 -4.02 -23.96
CA PHE A 268 23.97 -5.45 -23.71
C PHE A 268 22.67 -5.88 -24.40
N PRO A 269 22.47 -7.17 -24.67
CA PRO A 269 21.21 -7.69 -25.22
C PRO A 269 20.03 -7.41 -24.28
N LEU A 270 18.91 -7.02 -24.84
CA LEU A 270 17.69 -6.81 -24.06
C LEU A 270 17.21 -8.12 -23.42
N THR A 271 16.77 -8.05 -22.17
CA THR A 271 16.09 -9.16 -21.49
C THR A 271 14.73 -9.47 -22.11
N GLY A 272 14.17 -10.65 -21.82
CA GLY A 272 12.83 -11.03 -22.26
C GLY A 272 11.76 -10.03 -21.79
N ALA A 273 11.88 -9.58 -20.54
CA ALA A 273 10.98 -8.58 -19.96
C ALA A 273 11.08 -7.22 -20.65
N GLN A 274 12.29 -6.74 -20.95
CA GLN A 274 12.47 -5.48 -21.66
C GLN A 274 11.89 -5.53 -23.09
N LYS A 275 12.07 -6.64 -23.81
CA LYS A 275 11.48 -6.86 -25.15
C LYS A 275 9.96 -6.84 -25.08
N ARG A 276 9.35 -7.56 -24.12
CA ARG A 276 7.89 -7.58 -23.89
C ARG A 276 7.37 -6.16 -23.66
N VAL A 277 7.98 -5.41 -22.75
CA VAL A 277 7.59 -4.03 -22.43
C VAL A 277 7.71 -3.11 -23.65
N MET A 278 8.76 -3.22 -24.44
CA MET A 278 8.91 -2.44 -25.70
C MET A 278 7.79 -2.74 -26.69
N HIS A 279 7.34 -4.00 -26.80
CA HIS A 279 6.21 -4.36 -27.65
C HIS A 279 4.89 -3.76 -27.13
N GLU A 280 4.66 -3.77 -25.82
CA GLU A 280 3.48 -3.15 -25.18
C GLU A 280 3.44 -1.64 -25.48
N ILE A 281 4.55 -0.93 -25.24
CA ILE A 281 4.71 0.50 -25.52
C ILE A 281 4.48 0.81 -27.01
N GLN A 282 5.07 0.03 -27.88
CA GLN A 282 4.92 0.22 -29.34
C GLN A 282 3.46 -0.01 -29.79
N GLY A 283 2.77 -0.99 -29.19
CA GLY A 283 1.36 -1.24 -29.44
C GLY A 283 0.50 -0.03 -29.06
N ASP A 284 0.72 0.55 -27.89
CA ASP A 284 0.00 1.74 -27.44
C ASP A 284 0.24 2.95 -28.37
N MET A 285 1.51 3.21 -28.71
CA MET A 285 1.88 4.35 -29.56
C MET A 285 1.35 4.26 -31.00
N ARG A 286 1.03 3.05 -31.47
CA ARG A 286 0.39 2.80 -32.78
C ARG A 286 -1.12 2.89 -32.76
N SER A 287 -1.75 2.83 -31.58
CA SER A 287 -3.21 2.71 -31.43
C SER A 287 -4.00 3.97 -31.82
N GLY A 288 -3.34 5.13 -31.97
CA GLY A 288 -4.00 6.43 -32.13
C GLY A 288 -4.66 6.96 -30.85
N GLN A 289 -4.44 6.30 -29.73
CA GLN A 289 -4.83 6.78 -28.39
C GLN A 289 -3.61 7.28 -27.63
N GLN A 290 -3.81 8.21 -26.71
CA GLN A 290 -2.73 8.66 -25.84
C GLN A 290 -2.24 7.49 -24.97
N MET A 291 -0.96 7.11 -25.10
CA MET A 291 -0.35 6.18 -24.16
C MET A 291 -0.19 6.86 -22.79
N ASN A 292 -0.65 6.22 -21.75
CA ASN A 292 -0.42 6.62 -20.37
C ASN A 292 -0.01 5.37 -19.58
N ARG A 293 1.31 5.12 -19.48
CA ARG A 293 1.85 3.83 -19.02
C ARG A 293 2.81 3.98 -17.86
N LEU A 294 2.65 3.12 -16.84
CA LEU A 294 3.55 2.98 -15.72
C LEU A 294 4.55 1.85 -15.97
N LEU A 295 5.82 2.19 -16.09
CA LEU A 295 6.92 1.26 -16.18
C LEU A 295 7.51 0.98 -14.81
N GLN A 296 7.27 -0.19 -14.29
CA GLN A 296 7.82 -0.66 -13.03
C GLN A 296 8.99 -1.60 -13.24
N GLY A 297 9.95 -1.54 -12.34
CA GLY A 297 11.07 -2.46 -12.32
C GLY A 297 12.00 -2.13 -11.17
N ASP A 298 12.71 -3.12 -10.71
CA ASP A 298 13.67 -2.94 -9.64
C ASP A 298 14.80 -1.95 -10.01
N VAL A 299 15.54 -1.49 -9.02
CA VAL A 299 16.70 -0.62 -9.25
C VAL A 299 17.70 -1.34 -10.16
N GLY A 300 18.04 -0.70 -11.30
CA GLY A 300 18.96 -1.25 -12.28
C GLY A 300 18.37 -2.33 -13.21
N SER A 301 17.07 -2.47 -13.31
CA SER A 301 16.38 -3.33 -14.30
C SER A 301 16.46 -2.81 -15.75
N GLY A 302 17.04 -1.62 -15.96
CA GLY A 302 17.19 -1.01 -17.28
C GLY A 302 16.01 -0.16 -17.75
N LYS A 303 15.21 0.40 -16.83
CA LYS A 303 14.09 1.33 -17.16
C LYS A 303 14.54 2.50 -18.03
N THR A 304 15.69 3.11 -17.72
CA THR A 304 16.24 4.25 -18.49
C THR A 304 16.55 3.86 -19.94
N LEU A 305 17.00 2.62 -20.18
CA LEU A 305 17.24 2.11 -21.52
C LEU A 305 15.93 1.97 -22.30
N VAL A 306 14.89 1.41 -21.68
CA VAL A 306 13.54 1.31 -22.27
C VAL A 306 12.98 2.70 -22.59
N ALA A 307 13.15 3.66 -21.65
CA ALA A 307 12.74 5.05 -21.86
C ALA A 307 13.47 5.70 -23.04
N LEU A 308 14.79 5.52 -23.14
CA LEU A 308 15.57 6.03 -24.29
C LEU A 308 15.09 5.42 -25.60
N MET A 309 14.90 4.11 -25.68
CA MET A 309 14.38 3.44 -26.88
C MET A 309 12.97 3.97 -27.25
N THR A 310 12.14 4.27 -26.27
CA THR A 310 10.82 4.89 -26.47
C THR A 310 10.96 6.32 -27.01
N MET A 311 11.92 7.11 -26.49
CA MET A 311 12.20 8.45 -27.00
C MET A 311 12.73 8.42 -28.44
N LEU A 312 13.53 7.41 -28.80
CA LEU A 312 14.01 7.23 -30.18
C LEU A 312 12.86 6.91 -31.15
N LEU A 313 11.84 6.16 -30.72
CA LEU A 313 10.63 5.98 -31.52
C LEU A 313 9.92 7.30 -31.77
N ALA A 314 9.85 8.19 -30.77
CA ALA A 314 9.25 9.52 -30.97
C ALA A 314 10.05 10.34 -31.99
N VAL A 315 11.39 10.35 -31.88
CA VAL A 315 12.31 11.06 -32.80
C VAL A 315 12.18 10.54 -34.22
N ASP A 316 12.12 9.22 -34.43
CA ASP A 316 11.94 8.60 -35.75
C ASP A 316 10.59 8.97 -36.41
N ASN A 317 9.59 9.33 -35.63
CA ASN A 317 8.29 9.80 -36.10
C ASN A 317 8.19 11.33 -36.21
N GLY A 318 9.31 12.05 -36.04
CA GLY A 318 9.39 13.51 -36.22
C GLY A 318 8.99 14.32 -34.99
N TYR A 319 8.88 13.70 -33.82
CA TYR A 319 8.51 14.36 -32.57
C TYR A 319 9.70 14.58 -31.65
N GLN A 320 9.55 15.52 -30.74
CA GLN A 320 10.46 15.73 -29.62
C GLN A 320 10.03 14.90 -28.42
N ALA A 321 10.98 14.57 -27.56
CA ALA A 321 10.73 13.88 -26.30
C ALA A 321 11.32 14.65 -25.12
N CYS A 322 10.74 14.52 -23.92
CA CYS A 322 11.36 15.01 -22.71
C CYS A 322 11.42 13.92 -21.64
N ILE A 323 12.41 14.01 -20.76
CA ILE A 323 12.49 13.23 -19.54
C ILE A 323 12.60 14.14 -18.33
N MET A 324 11.72 13.95 -17.37
CA MET A 324 11.65 14.72 -16.14
C MET A 324 12.16 13.90 -14.97
N ALA A 325 13.12 14.47 -14.23
CA ALA A 325 13.66 13.90 -13.01
C ALA A 325 13.30 14.75 -11.80
N PRO A 326 13.16 14.18 -10.59
CA PRO A 326 12.76 14.91 -9.39
C PRO A 326 13.84 15.85 -8.84
N THR A 327 15.11 15.63 -9.21
CA THR A 327 16.25 16.44 -8.75
C THR A 327 17.21 16.77 -9.88
N GLU A 328 18.00 17.83 -9.71
CA GLU A 328 19.01 18.26 -10.69
C GLU A 328 20.10 17.20 -10.91
N ILE A 329 20.57 16.57 -9.83
CA ILE A 329 21.55 15.48 -9.89
C ILE A 329 21.06 14.30 -10.73
N LEU A 330 19.80 13.91 -10.57
CA LEU A 330 19.20 12.86 -11.39
C LEU A 330 19.05 13.28 -12.85
N ALA A 331 18.69 14.52 -13.11
CA ALA A 331 18.59 15.04 -14.46
C ALA A 331 19.96 15.01 -15.16
N GLU A 332 21.02 15.40 -14.47
CA GLU A 332 22.40 15.32 -14.99
C GLU A 332 22.85 13.88 -15.24
N GLN A 333 22.51 12.96 -14.35
CA GLN A 333 22.79 11.53 -14.55
C GLN A 333 22.05 10.97 -15.76
N HIS A 334 20.77 11.31 -15.93
CA HIS A 334 20.03 10.92 -17.13
C HIS A 334 20.66 11.49 -18.39
N LEU A 335 21.05 12.77 -18.38
CA LEU A 335 21.74 13.38 -19.51
C LEU A 335 23.02 12.62 -19.87
N THR A 336 23.88 12.38 -18.88
CA THR A 336 25.16 11.66 -19.07
C THR A 336 24.90 10.25 -19.61
N THR A 337 24.01 9.50 -18.97
CA THR A 337 23.65 8.12 -19.37
C THR A 337 23.08 8.08 -20.78
N ILE A 338 22.21 9.01 -21.14
CA ILE A 338 21.60 9.08 -22.47
C ILE A 338 22.66 9.41 -23.52
N ARG A 339 23.56 10.37 -23.25
CA ARG A 339 24.65 10.72 -24.15
C ARG A 339 25.67 9.58 -24.35
N ASP A 340 26.01 8.89 -23.26
CA ASP A 340 26.90 7.71 -23.32
C ASP A 340 26.29 6.59 -24.16
N PHE A 341 24.98 6.35 -24.04
CA PHE A 341 24.29 5.36 -24.86
C PHE A 341 24.18 5.78 -26.33
N LEU A 342 23.93 7.05 -26.60
CA LEU A 342 23.80 7.54 -27.98
C LEU A 342 25.13 7.60 -28.71
N GLY A 343 26.25 7.79 -27.98
CA GLY A 343 27.58 7.90 -28.56
C GLY A 343 27.65 8.99 -29.63
N ASP A 344 27.95 8.60 -30.87
CA ASP A 344 28.12 9.48 -32.05
C ASP A 344 26.83 9.70 -32.87
N MET A 345 25.69 9.22 -32.38
CA MET A 345 24.39 9.41 -33.06
C MET A 345 24.04 10.90 -33.17
N PRO A 346 23.49 11.37 -34.31
CA PRO A 346 23.20 12.79 -34.57
C PRO A 346 21.89 13.24 -33.87
N ILE A 347 21.80 13.05 -32.56
CA ILE A 347 20.64 13.43 -31.75
C ILE A 347 21.06 14.45 -30.71
N ARG A 348 20.53 15.67 -30.83
CA ARG A 348 20.84 16.73 -29.88
C ARG A 348 20.03 16.54 -28.60
N VAL A 349 20.72 16.33 -27.46
CA VAL A 349 20.16 16.16 -26.10
C VAL A 349 20.64 17.31 -25.24
N GLU A 350 19.69 18.03 -24.58
CA GLU A 350 20.00 19.21 -23.77
C GLU A 350 19.44 19.05 -22.36
N LEU A 351 20.06 19.81 -21.42
CA LEU A 351 19.64 19.86 -20.02
C LEU A 351 18.92 21.18 -19.73
N LEU A 352 17.80 21.11 -18.97
CA LEU A 352 17.09 22.28 -18.46
C LEU A 352 16.72 22.08 -16.99
N THR A 353 17.47 22.75 -16.12
CA THR A 353 17.25 22.75 -14.66
C THR A 353 17.30 24.18 -14.13
N GLY A 354 17.08 24.38 -12.83
CA GLY A 354 17.17 25.71 -12.20
C GLY A 354 18.57 26.35 -12.26
N ILE A 355 19.63 25.55 -12.43
CA ILE A 355 21.01 26.01 -12.54
C ILE A 355 21.31 26.59 -13.94
N VAL A 356 20.62 26.08 -14.97
CA VAL A 356 20.84 26.53 -16.36
C VAL A 356 20.24 27.93 -16.55
N LYS A 357 21.11 28.94 -16.66
CA LYS A 357 20.72 30.37 -16.72
C LYS A 357 21.33 31.09 -17.92
N GLY A 358 20.90 32.32 -18.16
CA GLY A 358 21.50 33.25 -19.10
C GLY A 358 21.48 32.77 -20.55
N LYS A 359 22.65 32.88 -21.24
CA LYS A 359 22.83 32.55 -22.67
C LYS A 359 22.50 31.06 -22.93
N ARG A 360 22.99 30.16 -22.08
CA ARG A 360 22.80 28.73 -22.26
C ARG A 360 21.29 28.32 -22.19
N ARG A 361 20.55 28.90 -21.25
CA ARG A 361 19.09 28.67 -21.18
C ARG A 361 18.39 29.13 -22.45
N ARG A 362 18.77 30.30 -22.98
CA ARG A 362 18.19 30.84 -24.21
C ARG A 362 18.47 29.93 -25.41
N GLU A 363 19.72 29.47 -25.61
CA GLU A 363 20.10 28.53 -26.67
C GLU A 363 19.29 27.21 -26.61
N VAL A 364 19.02 26.68 -25.39
CA VAL A 364 18.20 25.48 -25.22
C VAL A 364 16.76 25.75 -25.62
N LEU A 365 16.17 26.88 -25.15
CA LEU A 365 14.80 27.26 -25.49
C LEU A 365 14.60 27.51 -26.99
N GLU A 366 15.53 28.21 -27.64
CA GLU A 366 15.50 28.44 -29.08
C GLU A 366 15.63 27.10 -29.87
N GLY A 367 16.49 26.20 -29.40
CA GLY A 367 16.63 24.85 -29.99
C GLY A 367 15.41 23.97 -29.81
N LEU A 368 14.61 24.15 -28.75
CA LEU A 368 13.34 23.47 -28.57
C LEU A 368 12.27 23.98 -29.56
N VAL A 369 12.18 25.28 -29.71
CA VAL A 369 11.22 25.93 -30.63
C VAL A 369 11.56 25.66 -32.09
N SER A 370 12.84 25.60 -32.44
CA SER A 370 13.28 25.22 -33.79
C SER A 370 13.13 23.73 -34.09
N GLY A 371 12.99 22.90 -33.07
CA GLY A 371 12.96 21.45 -33.19
C GLY A 371 14.35 20.79 -33.35
N ASP A 372 15.46 21.55 -33.21
CA ASP A 372 16.84 21.02 -33.26
C ASP A 372 17.11 20.14 -32.01
N VAL A 373 16.66 20.55 -30.83
CA VAL A 373 16.74 19.74 -29.62
C VAL A 373 15.66 18.65 -29.71
N LYS A 374 16.12 17.40 -29.86
CA LYS A 374 15.22 16.24 -29.99
C LYS A 374 14.81 15.66 -28.65
N ILE A 375 15.71 15.68 -27.67
CA ILE A 375 15.46 15.16 -26.33
C ILE A 375 15.82 16.23 -25.30
N LEU A 376 14.89 16.60 -24.45
CA LEU A 376 15.12 17.48 -23.33
C LEU A 376 15.14 16.68 -22.03
N VAL A 377 16.22 16.81 -21.27
CA VAL A 377 16.34 16.27 -19.91
C VAL A 377 16.20 17.42 -18.92
N GLY A 378 15.38 17.27 -17.88
CA GLY A 378 15.29 18.34 -16.89
C GLY A 378 14.49 17.96 -15.64
N THR A 379 14.26 18.99 -14.81
CA THR A 379 13.43 18.89 -13.61
C THR A 379 12.05 19.50 -13.87
N HIS A 380 11.36 19.97 -12.82
CA HIS A 380 10.12 20.74 -12.97
C HIS A 380 10.24 21.97 -13.90
N ALA A 381 11.47 22.43 -14.19
CA ALA A 381 11.70 23.49 -15.15
C ALA A 381 11.16 23.18 -16.55
N VAL A 382 11.03 21.90 -16.93
CA VAL A 382 10.46 21.46 -18.22
C VAL A 382 8.99 21.86 -18.38
N ILE A 383 8.23 21.94 -17.29
CA ILE A 383 6.80 22.29 -17.31
C ILE A 383 6.52 23.79 -17.14
N GLU A 384 7.54 24.63 -17.00
CA GLU A 384 7.38 26.09 -16.95
C GLU A 384 6.75 26.62 -18.25
N ASP A 385 5.91 27.65 -18.15
CA ASP A 385 5.19 28.20 -19.31
C ASP A 385 6.14 28.79 -20.38
N THR A 386 7.32 29.19 -19.97
CA THR A 386 8.38 29.71 -20.87
C THR A 386 9.01 28.63 -21.77
N VAL A 387 8.81 27.36 -21.44
CA VAL A 387 9.34 26.21 -22.20
C VAL A 387 8.32 25.80 -23.24
N GLN A 388 8.65 26.02 -24.51
CA GLN A 388 7.80 25.66 -25.64
C GLN A 388 8.56 24.67 -26.56
N PHE A 389 7.84 23.64 -27.00
CA PHE A 389 8.34 22.64 -27.94
C PHE A 389 7.76 22.91 -29.33
N ALA A 390 8.54 22.64 -30.38
CA ALA A 390 8.01 22.61 -31.73
C ALA A 390 6.96 21.50 -31.92
N ASN A 391 7.22 20.31 -31.37
CA ASN A 391 6.33 19.15 -31.53
C ASN A 391 6.63 18.06 -30.45
N LEU A 392 6.15 18.27 -29.22
CA LEU A 392 6.36 17.32 -28.14
C LEU A 392 5.42 16.11 -28.33
N GLY A 393 5.95 14.91 -28.57
CA GLY A 393 5.17 13.68 -28.75
C GLY A 393 5.25 12.70 -27.60
N LEU A 394 6.31 12.79 -26.77
CA LEU A 394 6.52 11.88 -25.63
C LEU A 394 7.07 12.62 -24.41
N ALA A 395 6.46 12.38 -23.26
CA ALA A 395 6.97 12.80 -21.96
C ALA A 395 7.27 11.56 -21.10
N VAL A 396 8.50 11.46 -20.61
CA VAL A 396 8.92 10.46 -19.63
C VAL A 396 9.03 11.13 -18.27
N VAL A 397 8.45 10.52 -17.24
CA VAL A 397 8.48 11.03 -15.86
C VAL A 397 9.13 9.99 -14.96
N ASP A 398 10.27 10.33 -14.37
CA ASP A 398 10.96 9.44 -13.44
C ASP A 398 10.54 9.70 -12.00
N GLU A 399 10.36 8.64 -11.20
CA GLU A 399 9.94 8.68 -9.79
C GLU A 399 8.63 9.47 -9.56
N GLN A 400 7.55 8.98 -10.14
CA GLN A 400 6.21 9.60 -10.15
C GLN A 400 5.73 10.10 -8.78
N HIS A 401 6.04 9.40 -7.69
CA HIS A 401 5.58 9.76 -6.35
C HIS A 401 5.98 11.18 -5.90
N ARG A 402 6.88 11.84 -6.63
CA ARG A 402 7.32 13.22 -6.41
C ARG A 402 6.68 14.26 -7.35
N PHE A 403 5.87 13.79 -8.32
CA PHE A 403 5.16 14.66 -9.26
C PHE A 403 3.65 14.57 -9.07
N GLY A 404 3.00 15.66 -8.67
CA GLY A 404 1.55 15.73 -8.49
C GLY A 404 0.77 15.67 -9.81
N VAL A 405 -0.52 15.33 -9.74
CA VAL A 405 -1.46 15.27 -10.87
C VAL A 405 -1.52 16.61 -11.64
N ALA A 406 -1.50 17.73 -10.92
CA ALA A 406 -1.51 19.08 -11.53
C ALA A 406 -0.27 19.35 -12.40
N GLN A 407 0.88 18.75 -12.09
CA GLN A 407 2.09 18.93 -12.87
C GLN A 407 2.05 18.12 -14.18
N ARG A 408 1.44 16.91 -14.16
CA ARG A 408 1.20 16.12 -15.37
C ARG A 408 0.23 16.84 -16.32
N ALA A 409 -0.83 17.44 -15.79
CA ALA A 409 -1.80 18.21 -16.59
C ALA A 409 -1.15 19.37 -17.34
N LYS A 410 -0.10 20.00 -16.79
CA LYS A 410 0.66 21.04 -17.49
C LYS A 410 1.44 20.51 -18.69
N LEU A 411 1.91 19.27 -18.68
CA LEU A 411 2.53 18.64 -19.84
C LEU A 411 1.57 18.50 -21.03
N TRP A 412 0.29 18.23 -20.75
CA TRP A 412 -0.72 18.11 -21.80
C TRP A 412 -0.94 19.42 -22.56
N GLY A 413 -0.79 20.57 -21.89
CA GLY A 413 -0.91 21.88 -22.53
C GLY A 413 0.32 22.32 -23.36
N LYS A 414 1.37 21.50 -23.46
CA LYS A 414 2.60 21.83 -24.21
C LYS A 414 2.56 21.48 -25.69
N SER A 415 1.48 20.85 -26.15
CA SER A 415 1.29 20.45 -27.56
C SER A 415 -0.17 20.52 -27.94
N ASP A 416 -0.47 20.63 -29.25
CA ASP A 416 -1.83 20.64 -29.82
C ASP A 416 -2.63 19.38 -29.47
N GLN A 417 -1.95 18.25 -29.39
CA GLN A 417 -2.48 16.99 -28.87
C GLN A 417 -1.65 16.55 -27.66
N PRO A 418 -2.26 15.93 -26.63
CA PRO A 418 -1.53 15.51 -25.47
C PRO A 418 -0.43 14.49 -25.86
N PRO A 419 0.81 14.69 -25.41
CA PRO A 419 1.89 13.75 -25.69
C PRO A 419 1.64 12.39 -25.03
N HIS A 420 2.24 11.33 -25.54
CA HIS A 420 2.32 10.08 -24.81
C HIS A 420 3.06 10.26 -23.51
N VAL A 421 2.64 9.55 -22.47
CA VAL A 421 3.26 9.64 -21.15
C VAL A 421 3.77 8.26 -20.72
N LEU A 422 5.06 8.19 -20.42
CA LEU A 422 5.69 7.03 -19.81
C LEU A 422 6.17 7.41 -18.41
N VAL A 423 5.55 6.85 -17.40
CA VAL A 423 5.91 7.06 -16.00
C VAL A 423 6.81 5.93 -15.54
N MET A 424 7.92 6.24 -14.89
CA MET A 424 8.84 5.23 -14.35
C MET A 424 8.85 5.28 -12.82
N THR A 425 9.01 4.12 -12.19
CA THR A 425 9.29 4.03 -10.75
C THR A 425 10.30 2.93 -10.46
N ALA A 426 11.26 3.23 -9.58
CA ALA A 426 12.21 2.26 -9.06
C ALA A 426 11.70 1.56 -7.79
N THR A 427 10.60 2.04 -7.19
CA THR A 427 9.93 1.33 -6.13
C THR A 427 9.00 0.29 -6.74
N PRO A 428 9.26 -1.00 -6.54
CA PRO A 428 8.28 -2.01 -6.89
C PRO A 428 7.01 -1.78 -6.09
N ILE A 429 5.91 -1.58 -6.81
CA ILE A 429 4.57 -1.45 -6.20
C ILE A 429 3.87 -2.77 -6.44
N PRO A 430 3.26 -3.40 -5.43
CA PRO A 430 2.50 -4.62 -5.65
C PRO A 430 1.52 -4.45 -6.81
N ARG A 431 1.48 -5.41 -7.72
CA ARG A 431 0.70 -5.30 -8.96
C ARG A 431 -0.76 -4.95 -8.70
N THR A 432 -1.34 -5.52 -7.65
CA THR A 432 -2.72 -5.27 -7.23
C THR A 432 -2.95 -3.84 -6.76
N LEU A 433 -1.99 -3.28 -6.01
CA LEU A 433 -2.03 -1.89 -5.57
C LEU A 433 -1.84 -0.94 -6.75
N ALA A 434 -0.92 -1.25 -7.67
CA ALA A 434 -0.70 -0.47 -8.88
C ALA A 434 -1.96 -0.40 -9.76
N MET A 435 -2.65 -1.53 -9.95
CA MET A 435 -3.91 -1.60 -10.69
C MET A 435 -5.06 -0.81 -10.06
N THR A 436 -4.95 -0.47 -8.79
CA THR A 436 -5.99 0.25 -8.04
C THR A 436 -5.64 1.72 -7.90
N VAL A 437 -4.45 2.03 -7.42
CA VAL A 437 -4.00 3.42 -7.15
C VAL A 437 -3.67 4.17 -8.45
N TYR A 438 -3.11 3.45 -9.44
CA TYR A 438 -2.75 4.00 -10.75
C TYR A 438 -3.60 3.37 -11.86
N GLY A 439 -4.89 3.15 -11.57
CA GLY A 439 -5.77 2.40 -12.48
C GLY A 439 -6.08 3.07 -13.80
N ASP A 440 -5.76 4.36 -13.95
CA ASP A 440 -5.75 5.14 -15.18
C ASP A 440 -4.50 4.88 -16.05
N LEU A 441 -3.44 4.26 -15.47
CA LEU A 441 -2.23 3.88 -16.18
C LEU A 441 -2.27 2.40 -16.58
N ASP A 442 -1.79 2.11 -17.78
CA ASP A 442 -1.40 0.75 -18.14
C ASP A 442 -0.09 0.39 -17.48
N VAL A 443 0.02 -0.81 -16.92
CA VAL A 443 1.19 -1.20 -16.13
C VAL A 443 2.05 -2.20 -16.90
N SER A 444 3.32 -1.85 -17.08
CA SER A 444 4.38 -2.74 -17.58
C SER A 444 5.41 -3.02 -16.49
N VAL A 445 5.85 -4.26 -16.40
CA VAL A 445 6.79 -4.71 -15.37
C VAL A 445 8.05 -5.29 -16.00
N ILE A 446 9.22 -4.77 -15.60
CA ILE A 446 10.53 -5.40 -15.89
C ILE A 446 10.91 -6.22 -14.65
N ASP A 447 10.63 -7.49 -14.72
CA ASP A 447 10.84 -8.50 -13.67
C ASP A 447 12.16 -9.30 -13.85
N GLU A 448 13.00 -8.89 -14.80
CA GLU A 448 14.31 -9.47 -15.07
C GLU A 448 15.41 -8.43 -14.88
N LEU A 449 16.55 -8.84 -14.34
CA LEU A 449 17.75 -8.02 -14.28
C LEU A 449 18.63 -8.24 -15.51
N PRO A 450 19.35 -7.20 -15.96
CA PRO A 450 20.32 -7.34 -17.06
C PRO A 450 21.38 -8.43 -16.76
N PRO A 451 21.89 -9.12 -17.78
CA PRO A 451 22.91 -10.16 -17.61
C PRO A 451 24.20 -9.60 -17.00
N GLY A 452 24.89 -10.41 -16.19
CA GLY A 452 26.17 -10.06 -15.55
C GLY A 452 26.05 -9.41 -14.19
N ARG A 453 24.87 -9.06 -13.72
CA ARG A 453 24.64 -8.49 -12.38
C ARG A 453 24.63 -9.59 -11.32
N LYS A 454 25.46 -9.44 -10.26
CA LYS A 454 25.47 -10.36 -9.12
C LYS A 454 24.40 -9.98 -8.10
N PRO A 455 23.68 -10.95 -7.51
CA PRO A 455 22.76 -10.68 -6.42
C PRO A 455 23.47 -10.04 -5.24
N ILE A 456 22.84 -9.05 -4.61
CA ILE A 456 23.38 -8.41 -3.40
C ILE A 456 23.18 -9.37 -2.23
N GLN A 457 24.25 -9.68 -1.49
CA GLN A 457 24.15 -10.46 -0.27
C GLN A 457 23.68 -9.56 0.87
N THR A 458 22.49 -9.84 1.38
CA THR A 458 21.93 -9.12 2.53
C THR A 458 22.21 -9.92 3.80
N LEU A 459 22.83 -9.29 4.79
CA LEU A 459 23.21 -9.92 6.06
C LEU A 459 22.60 -9.15 7.23
N HIS A 460 22.09 -9.88 8.22
CA HIS A 460 21.64 -9.31 9.48
C HIS A 460 22.74 -9.44 10.55
N LYS A 461 23.00 -8.36 11.28
CA LYS A 461 23.94 -8.31 12.42
C LYS A 461 23.29 -7.55 13.59
N TYR A 462 23.64 -7.97 14.80
CA TYR A 462 23.26 -7.23 15.99
C TYR A 462 24.30 -6.15 16.31
N ASP A 463 23.87 -5.10 17.00
CA ASP A 463 24.71 -3.95 17.41
C ASP A 463 25.92 -4.32 18.27
N ASN A 464 25.90 -5.48 18.94
CA ASN A 464 27.02 -6.03 19.72
C ASN A 464 28.08 -6.74 18.85
N GLN A 465 27.87 -6.89 17.56
CA GLN A 465 28.78 -7.60 16.60
C GLN A 465 29.65 -6.62 15.79
N THR A 466 29.91 -5.43 16.30
CA THR A 466 30.57 -4.33 15.58
C THR A 466 32.00 -4.63 15.17
N THR A 467 32.79 -5.36 15.98
CA THR A 467 34.21 -5.66 15.65
C THR A 467 34.35 -6.43 14.36
N SER A 468 33.55 -7.47 14.15
CA SER A 468 33.59 -8.24 12.91
C SER A 468 33.12 -7.42 11.69
N LEU A 469 32.15 -6.53 11.90
CA LEU A 469 31.64 -5.61 10.90
C LEU A 469 32.73 -4.61 10.45
N TYR A 470 33.38 -3.96 11.39
CA TYR A 470 34.42 -2.97 11.08
C TYR A 470 35.64 -3.59 10.40
N ASN A 471 36.03 -4.80 10.77
CA ASN A 471 37.08 -5.53 10.09
C ASN A 471 36.69 -5.88 8.64
N GLY A 472 35.44 -6.26 8.40
CA GLY A 472 34.91 -6.49 7.06
C GLY A 472 34.93 -5.22 6.19
N ILE A 473 34.54 -4.06 6.76
CA ILE A 473 34.64 -2.75 6.09
C ILE A 473 36.09 -2.47 5.66
N ARG A 474 37.06 -2.61 6.58
CA ARG A 474 38.48 -2.38 6.28
C ARG A 474 38.97 -3.26 5.12
N GLN A 475 38.58 -4.54 5.11
CA GLN A 475 38.93 -5.43 4.00
C GLN A 475 38.36 -4.95 2.67
N GLN A 476 37.10 -4.53 2.63
CA GLN A 476 36.48 -4.08 1.39
C GLN A 476 37.12 -2.78 0.87
N ILE A 477 37.44 -1.84 1.76
CA ILE A 477 38.11 -0.60 1.39
C ILE A 477 39.55 -0.86 0.89
N LYS A 478 40.29 -1.80 1.52
CA LYS A 478 41.63 -2.22 1.04
C LYS A 478 41.59 -2.85 -0.36
N LEU A 479 40.46 -3.43 -0.74
CA LEU A 479 40.22 -3.92 -2.12
C LEU A 479 39.85 -2.79 -3.10
N GLY A 480 39.93 -1.53 -2.67
CA GLY A 480 39.59 -0.36 -3.49
C GLY A 480 38.09 -0.03 -3.52
N ARG A 481 37.26 -0.63 -2.71
CA ARG A 481 35.80 -0.43 -2.70
C ARG A 481 35.37 0.69 -1.77
N GLN A 482 34.16 1.22 -2.02
CA GLN A 482 33.58 2.28 -1.20
C GLN A 482 32.37 1.78 -0.42
N VAL A 483 32.06 2.44 0.70
CA VAL A 483 31.10 2.01 1.69
C VAL A 483 30.10 3.12 2.02
N TYR A 484 28.82 2.80 2.02
CA TYR A 484 27.77 3.63 2.59
C TYR A 484 27.46 3.21 4.02
N ILE A 485 27.31 4.17 4.94
CA ILE A 485 26.82 3.97 6.31
C ILE A 485 25.60 4.88 6.50
N VAL A 486 24.43 4.29 6.70
CA VAL A 486 23.16 5.02 6.79
C VAL A 486 22.61 4.96 8.21
N TYR A 487 22.30 6.13 8.74
CA TYR A 487 21.63 6.33 10.01
C TYR A 487 20.14 6.63 9.82
N PRO A 488 19.24 6.12 10.69
CA PRO A 488 17.83 6.48 10.63
C PRO A 488 17.60 7.92 11.10
N LEU A 489 16.52 8.52 10.63
CA LEU A 489 15.94 9.71 11.25
C LEU A 489 15.21 9.26 12.54
N ILE A 490 15.53 9.86 13.70
CA ILE A 490 15.13 9.32 15.01
C ILE A 490 13.90 10.01 15.59
N SER A 491 13.60 11.25 15.21
CA SER A 491 12.56 12.00 15.88
C SER A 491 11.78 12.96 14.97
N GLU A 492 10.58 13.33 15.45
CA GLU A 492 9.79 14.45 14.94
C GLU A 492 10.52 15.80 15.08
N SER A 493 11.60 15.89 15.87
CA SER A 493 12.45 17.08 15.99
C SER A 493 13.71 16.94 15.15
N GLU A 494 13.78 17.70 14.07
CA GLU A 494 14.91 17.77 13.13
C GLU A 494 16.28 18.11 13.80
N LYS A 495 16.29 18.69 15.00
CA LYS A 495 17.53 19.00 15.74
C LYS A 495 18.19 17.76 16.34
N SER A 496 17.39 16.78 16.76
CA SER A 496 17.86 15.52 17.34
C SER A 496 18.53 14.64 16.28
N ASP A 497 17.98 14.60 15.07
CA ASP A 497 18.49 13.78 13.97
C ASP A 497 19.86 14.24 13.48
N LEU A 498 20.07 15.55 13.44
CA LEU A 498 21.39 16.12 13.11
C LEU A 498 22.44 15.77 14.17
N LYS A 499 22.09 15.88 15.45
CA LYS A 499 23.00 15.56 16.54
C LYS A 499 23.45 14.10 16.46
N ASN A 500 22.51 13.18 16.19
CA ASN A 500 22.82 11.76 16.08
C ASN A 500 23.71 11.44 14.87
N LEU A 501 23.50 12.12 13.73
CA LEU A 501 24.38 11.97 12.58
C LEU A 501 25.78 12.54 12.86
N GLU A 502 25.89 13.73 13.45
CA GLU A 502 27.18 14.33 13.80
C GLU A 502 27.96 13.45 14.79
N GLU A 503 27.31 12.97 15.86
CA GLU A 503 27.90 12.03 16.80
C GLU A 503 28.32 10.73 16.11
N GLY A 504 27.47 10.21 15.21
CA GLY A 504 27.76 9.02 14.41
C GLY A 504 28.92 9.23 13.44
N TYR A 505 28.99 10.39 12.78
CA TYR A 505 30.09 10.74 11.89
C TYR A 505 31.42 10.82 12.63
N GLU A 506 31.49 11.53 13.77
CA GLU A 506 32.69 11.62 14.60
C GLU A 506 33.09 10.25 15.18
N ALA A 507 32.12 9.43 15.57
CA ALA A 507 32.39 8.06 15.97
C ALA A 507 33.01 7.23 14.84
N MET A 508 32.46 7.29 13.61
CA MET A 508 33.01 6.58 12.47
C MET A 508 34.40 7.09 12.09
N LYS A 509 34.66 8.38 12.18
CA LYS A 509 35.98 8.98 11.97
C LYS A 509 37.00 8.48 13.00
N SER A 510 36.59 8.30 14.25
CA SER A 510 37.45 7.73 15.30
C SER A 510 37.71 6.23 15.10
N ILE A 511 36.72 5.48 14.56
CA ILE A 511 36.85 4.06 14.28
C ILE A 511 37.71 3.80 13.03
N PHE A 512 37.65 4.68 12.03
CA PHE A 512 38.34 4.56 10.74
C PHE A 512 39.27 5.75 10.46
N PRO A 513 40.25 6.05 11.36
CA PRO A 513 41.12 7.18 11.15
C PRO A 513 42.03 7.09 9.93
N GLU A 514 42.17 5.87 9.39
CA GLU A 514 42.95 5.57 8.19
C GLU A 514 42.26 5.89 6.86
N PHE A 515 40.93 6.21 6.89
CA PHE A 515 40.14 6.48 5.69
C PHE A 515 39.55 7.88 5.71
N ARG A 516 39.28 8.42 4.52
CA ARG A 516 38.58 9.70 4.37
C ARG A 516 37.07 9.47 4.32
N LEU A 517 36.34 10.26 5.10
CA LEU A 517 34.89 10.19 5.20
C LEU A 517 34.23 11.45 4.64
N SER A 518 33.14 11.27 3.92
CA SER A 518 32.17 12.32 3.58
C SER A 518 30.90 12.16 4.40
N LYS A 519 30.15 13.25 4.61
CA LYS A 519 28.84 13.21 5.24
C LYS A 519 27.77 13.91 4.41
N VAL A 520 26.56 13.32 4.35
CA VAL A 520 25.42 13.91 3.63
C VAL A 520 24.13 13.77 4.43
N HIS A 521 23.41 14.88 4.61
CA HIS A 521 22.13 14.90 5.32
C HIS A 521 21.16 15.93 4.75
N GLY A 522 19.87 15.84 5.13
CA GLY A 522 18.78 16.63 4.59
C GLY A 522 18.93 18.15 4.66
N LYS A 523 19.63 18.65 5.69
CA LYS A 523 19.76 20.10 5.95
C LYS A 523 20.95 20.76 5.28
N MET A 524 21.84 20.01 4.67
CA MET A 524 22.94 20.62 3.90
C MET A 524 22.36 21.42 2.74
N LYS A 525 23.00 22.52 2.42
CA LYS A 525 22.69 23.27 1.21
C LYS A 525 22.94 22.40 -0.02
N PRO A 526 22.17 22.56 -1.11
CA PRO A 526 22.35 21.75 -2.33
C PRO A 526 23.79 21.69 -2.80
N ALA A 527 24.51 22.84 -2.82
CA ALA A 527 25.91 22.89 -3.26
C ALA A 527 26.86 22.10 -2.34
N GLU A 528 26.65 22.13 -1.02
CA GLU A 528 27.45 21.36 -0.05
C GLU A 528 27.23 19.85 -0.22
N LYS A 529 25.94 19.45 -0.46
CA LYS A 529 25.62 18.04 -0.75
C LYS A 529 26.31 17.56 -1.99
N GLU A 530 26.29 18.37 -3.02
CA GLU A 530 26.91 18.06 -4.31
C GLU A 530 28.42 17.91 -4.16
N GLU A 531 29.08 18.82 -3.45
CA GLU A 531 30.51 18.76 -3.16
C GLU A 531 30.90 17.46 -2.44
N GLU A 532 30.20 17.11 -1.35
CA GLU A 532 30.49 15.90 -0.58
C GLU A 532 30.19 14.62 -1.38
N MET A 533 29.15 14.64 -2.21
CA MET A 533 28.86 13.54 -3.11
C MET A 533 29.91 13.40 -4.22
N GLN A 534 30.42 14.49 -4.79
CA GLN A 534 31.48 14.46 -5.79
C GLN A 534 32.80 13.90 -5.22
N LYS A 535 33.17 14.24 -3.98
CA LYS A 535 34.31 13.63 -3.29
C LYS A 535 34.17 12.11 -3.16
N PHE A 536 32.95 11.64 -2.92
CA PHE A 536 32.67 10.20 -2.85
C PHE A 536 32.65 9.55 -4.23
N VAL A 537 32.02 10.16 -5.22
CA VAL A 537 31.98 9.64 -6.61
C VAL A 537 33.38 9.56 -7.24
N SER A 538 34.24 10.56 -6.99
CA SER A 538 35.61 10.59 -7.46
C SER A 538 36.52 9.59 -6.74
N GLY A 539 36.10 8.98 -5.65
CA GLY A 539 36.92 8.09 -4.81
C GLY A 539 37.87 8.80 -3.86
N GLU A 540 37.80 10.13 -3.73
CA GLU A 540 38.56 10.90 -2.77
C GLU A 540 38.21 10.46 -1.33
N THR A 541 36.96 10.17 -1.08
CA THR A 541 36.47 9.59 0.20
C THR A 541 36.00 8.15 -0.01
N GLN A 542 36.35 7.28 0.94
CA GLN A 542 36.07 5.85 0.89
C GLN A 542 34.78 5.47 1.61
N ILE A 543 34.35 6.27 2.59
CA ILE A 543 33.15 6.03 3.39
C ILE A 543 32.24 7.26 3.28
N LEU A 544 30.98 7.04 2.93
CA LEU A 544 29.95 8.07 3.00
C LEU A 544 28.97 7.77 4.14
N VAL A 545 28.93 8.67 5.11
CA VAL A 545 28.00 8.64 6.24
C VAL A 545 26.80 9.52 5.93
N ALA A 546 25.61 8.97 5.98
CA ALA A 546 24.43 9.73 5.61
C ALA A 546 23.16 9.34 6.38
N THR A 547 22.15 10.21 6.28
CA THR A 547 20.77 9.87 6.63
C THR A 547 20.03 9.31 5.41
N THR A 548 18.72 9.08 5.52
CA THR A 548 17.83 8.57 4.44
C THR A 548 17.88 9.37 3.12
N VAL A 549 18.53 10.53 3.10
CA VAL A 549 18.64 11.39 1.90
C VAL A 549 19.35 10.72 0.72
N ILE A 550 20.11 9.64 0.95
CA ILE A 550 20.72 8.82 -0.11
C ILE A 550 19.67 8.05 -0.96
N GLU A 551 18.41 8.04 -0.55
CA GLU A 551 17.33 7.43 -1.36
C GLU A 551 17.28 8.01 -2.77
N VAL A 552 17.88 9.19 -3.01
CA VAL A 552 17.78 9.92 -4.27
C VAL A 552 19.06 9.80 -5.10
N GLY A 553 19.03 8.90 -6.03
CA GLY A 553 19.51 9.03 -7.39
C GLY A 553 21.00 8.81 -7.71
N VAL A 554 21.96 9.07 -6.85
CA VAL A 554 23.37 9.03 -7.26
C VAL A 554 23.89 7.60 -7.35
N THR A 555 24.41 7.24 -8.52
CA THR A 555 25.04 5.95 -8.77
C THR A 555 26.55 6.05 -8.58
N VAL A 556 27.11 5.24 -7.66
CA VAL A 556 28.53 5.08 -7.48
C VAL A 556 28.90 3.62 -7.75
N PRO A 557 29.43 3.29 -8.95
CA PRO A 557 29.69 1.90 -9.35
C PRO A 557 30.64 1.15 -8.41
N ASN A 558 31.58 1.87 -7.81
CA ASN A 558 32.59 1.33 -6.90
C ASN A 558 32.09 1.10 -5.47
N ALA A 559 30.90 1.64 -5.11
CA ALA A 559 30.30 1.43 -3.80
C ALA A 559 29.64 0.04 -3.75
N SER A 560 30.28 -0.89 -3.09
CA SER A 560 29.84 -2.30 -3.01
C SER A 560 29.32 -2.71 -1.64
N VAL A 561 29.40 -1.85 -0.62
CA VAL A 561 28.94 -2.16 0.74
C VAL A 561 27.96 -1.08 1.22
N MET A 562 26.78 -1.52 1.64
CA MET A 562 25.75 -0.71 2.30
C MET A 562 25.57 -1.20 3.72
N ILE A 563 25.71 -0.31 4.70
CA ILE A 563 25.45 -0.59 6.11
C ILE A 563 24.30 0.28 6.57
N ILE A 564 23.26 -0.34 7.08
CA ILE A 564 22.09 0.36 7.59
C ILE A 564 22.02 0.12 9.10
N LEU A 565 22.31 1.17 9.84
CA LEU A 565 22.25 1.14 11.31
C LEU A 565 20.82 1.33 11.77
N ASP A 566 20.48 0.69 12.92
CA ASP A 566 19.10 0.67 13.42
C ASP A 566 18.06 0.30 12.36
N ALA A 567 18.36 -0.72 11.57
CA ALA A 567 17.54 -1.14 10.42
C ALA A 567 16.07 -1.43 10.80
N GLN A 568 15.77 -1.74 12.06
CA GLN A 568 14.41 -1.93 12.59
C GLN A 568 13.51 -0.69 12.46
N ARG A 569 14.11 0.49 12.30
CA ARG A 569 13.38 1.76 12.19
C ARG A 569 12.94 2.10 10.77
N PHE A 570 13.46 1.37 9.78
CA PHE A 570 13.14 1.60 8.37
C PHE A 570 11.97 0.74 7.91
N GLY A 571 11.18 1.27 7.00
CA GLY A 571 10.22 0.48 6.22
C GLY A 571 10.91 -0.45 5.22
N LEU A 572 10.23 -1.55 4.83
CA LEU A 572 10.78 -2.50 3.86
C LEU A 572 11.13 -1.85 2.52
N SER A 573 10.28 -0.97 2.02
CA SER A 573 10.52 -0.23 0.77
C SER A 573 11.76 0.64 0.86
N GLN A 574 12.02 1.32 2.00
CA GLN A 574 13.22 2.12 2.22
C GLN A 574 14.47 1.25 2.28
N LEU A 575 14.44 0.14 3.02
CA LEU A 575 15.55 -0.81 3.08
C LEU A 575 15.89 -1.34 1.70
N HIS A 576 14.90 -1.66 0.88
CA HIS A 576 15.09 -2.13 -0.48
C HIS A 576 15.71 -1.06 -1.39
N GLN A 577 15.24 0.18 -1.32
CA GLN A 577 15.83 1.31 -2.07
C GLN A 577 17.28 1.57 -1.68
N LEU A 578 17.59 1.56 -0.38
CA LEU A 578 18.96 1.71 0.12
C LEU A 578 19.84 0.56 -0.36
N ARG A 579 19.38 -0.69 -0.26
CA ARG A 579 20.10 -1.85 -0.81
C ARG A 579 20.40 -1.69 -2.30
N GLY A 580 19.47 -1.17 -3.07
CA GLY A 580 19.63 -0.93 -4.51
C GLY A 580 20.69 0.12 -4.89
N ARG A 581 21.24 0.86 -3.91
CA ARG A 581 22.33 1.82 -4.15
C ARG A 581 23.70 1.15 -4.35
N VAL A 582 23.84 -0.08 -3.94
CA VAL A 582 25.01 -0.92 -4.21
C VAL A 582 24.68 -1.99 -5.26
N GLY A 583 25.68 -2.76 -5.71
CA GLY A 583 25.47 -3.83 -6.70
C GLY A 583 25.33 -3.34 -8.14
N ARG A 584 25.93 -2.19 -8.49
CA ARG A 584 25.95 -1.64 -9.85
C ARG A 584 27.24 -1.89 -10.59
N GLY A 585 28.27 -2.38 -9.89
CA GLY A 585 29.53 -2.82 -10.47
C GLY A 585 29.53 -4.33 -10.73
N ALA A 586 30.64 -4.83 -11.30
CA ALA A 586 30.86 -6.27 -11.57
C ALA A 586 31.18 -7.08 -10.32
N ASP A 587 31.49 -6.42 -9.21
CA ASP A 587 31.90 -7.04 -7.95
C ASP A 587 30.72 -7.48 -7.08
N GLN A 588 31.00 -8.47 -6.22
CA GLN A 588 30.03 -8.88 -5.20
C GLN A 588 29.75 -7.72 -4.24
N SER A 589 28.47 -7.40 -4.03
CA SER A 589 28.03 -6.34 -3.14
C SER A 589 27.28 -6.88 -1.94
N TYR A 590 27.36 -6.15 -0.84
CA TYR A 590 26.83 -6.52 0.47
C TYR A 590 25.91 -5.44 1.02
N CYS A 591 24.80 -5.84 1.60
CA CYS A 591 23.92 -4.98 2.39
C CYS A 591 23.84 -5.55 3.81
N ILE A 592 24.28 -4.77 4.80
CA ILE A 592 24.35 -5.23 6.19
C ILE A 592 23.31 -4.45 7.00
N LEU A 593 22.33 -5.16 7.51
CA LEU A 593 21.28 -4.62 8.36
C LEU A 593 21.69 -4.79 9.82
N VAL A 594 21.95 -3.70 10.50
CA VAL A 594 22.36 -3.70 11.93
C VAL A 594 21.14 -3.33 12.77
N THR A 595 20.81 -4.17 13.76
CA THR A 595 19.65 -3.96 14.63
C THR A 595 20.02 -4.12 16.11
N GLY A 596 19.21 -3.55 16.98
CA GLY A 596 19.24 -3.87 18.40
C GLY A 596 18.79 -5.32 18.66
N TYR A 597 19.13 -5.86 19.84
CA TYR A 597 18.86 -7.25 20.20
C TYR A 597 17.36 -7.58 20.38
N LYS A 598 16.58 -6.61 20.88
CA LYS A 598 15.14 -6.80 21.12
C LYS A 598 14.32 -6.35 19.90
N LEU A 599 13.85 -7.30 19.13
CA LEU A 599 12.99 -7.06 17.97
C LEU A 599 11.57 -7.57 18.23
N SER A 600 10.56 -6.82 17.79
CA SER A 600 9.19 -7.33 17.69
C SER A 600 9.10 -8.40 16.59
N ASP A 601 8.10 -9.29 16.67
CA ASP A 601 7.89 -10.32 15.65
C ASP A 601 7.70 -9.76 14.24
N ILE A 602 7.02 -8.61 14.13
CA ILE A 602 6.81 -7.92 12.85
C ILE A 602 8.15 -7.41 12.30
N THR A 603 8.96 -6.82 13.16
CA THR A 603 10.27 -6.30 12.76
C THR A 603 11.22 -7.42 12.36
N ARG A 604 11.23 -8.53 13.10
CA ARG A 604 12.02 -9.71 12.77
C ARG A 604 11.64 -10.23 11.37
N LYS A 605 10.35 -10.41 11.10
CA LYS A 605 9.85 -10.81 9.78
C LYS A 605 10.30 -9.87 8.66
N ARG A 606 10.32 -8.55 8.90
CA ARG A 606 10.82 -7.57 7.93
C ARG A 606 12.30 -7.78 7.60
N ILE A 607 13.12 -7.98 8.62
CA ILE A 607 14.57 -8.22 8.43
C ILE A 607 14.81 -9.55 7.71
N ASP A 608 14.10 -10.61 8.11
CA ASP A 608 14.22 -11.94 7.49
C ASP A 608 13.87 -11.87 5.99
N ILE A 609 12.76 -11.22 5.61
CA ILE A 609 12.37 -11.03 4.21
C ILE A 609 13.46 -10.31 3.42
N MET A 610 14.08 -9.27 3.98
CA MET A 610 15.16 -8.55 3.32
C MET A 610 16.41 -9.43 3.08
N CYS A 611 16.67 -10.38 3.99
CA CYS A 611 17.78 -11.33 3.86
C CYS A 611 17.45 -12.47 2.87
N ASP A 612 16.20 -12.91 2.81
CA ASP A 612 15.78 -14.09 2.04
C ASP A 612 15.62 -13.80 0.54
N THR A 613 15.30 -12.55 0.15
CA THR A 613 15.04 -12.25 -1.25
C THR A 613 15.62 -10.91 -1.72
N ASN A 614 16.07 -10.91 -2.98
CA ASN A 614 16.45 -9.69 -3.70
C ASN A 614 15.31 -9.14 -4.57
N ASP A 615 14.22 -9.88 -4.72
CA ASP A 615 13.07 -9.49 -5.53
C ASP A 615 12.27 -8.37 -4.85
N GLY A 616 12.33 -7.18 -5.42
CA GLY A 616 11.64 -6.00 -4.90
C GLY A 616 10.12 -6.11 -4.91
N PHE A 617 9.53 -6.88 -5.84
CA PHE A 617 8.07 -7.09 -5.87
C PHE A 617 7.62 -7.97 -4.70
N ARG A 618 8.38 -9.04 -4.39
CA ARG A 618 8.12 -9.87 -3.21
C ARG A 618 8.25 -9.08 -1.91
N ILE A 619 9.26 -8.19 -1.83
CA ILE A 619 9.45 -7.30 -0.67
C ILE A 619 8.27 -6.34 -0.53
N ALA A 620 7.82 -5.74 -1.62
CA ALA A 620 6.69 -4.82 -1.62
C ALA A 620 5.36 -5.51 -1.25
N GLU A 621 5.11 -6.73 -1.73
CA GLU A 621 3.94 -7.53 -1.32
C GLU A 621 3.98 -7.89 0.17
N ALA A 622 5.16 -8.22 0.68
CA ALA A 622 5.34 -8.50 2.10
C ALA A 622 5.14 -7.24 2.96
N ASP A 623 5.67 -6.09 2.53
CA ASP A 623 5.47 -4.79 3.20
C ASP A 623 3.97 -4.46 3.29
N LEU A 624 3.24 -4.62 2.19
CA LEU A 624 1.80 -4.40 2.14
C LEU A 624 1.03 -5.31 3.11
N LYS A 625 1.41 -6.60 3.18
CA LYS A 625 0.79 -7.57 4.11
C LYS A 625 1.10 -7.29 5.58
N LEU A 626 2.30 -6.79 5.89
CA LEU A 626 2.76 -6.54 7.27
C LEU A 626 2.22 -5.23 7.86
N ARG A 627 1.94 -4.23 7.02
CA ARG A 627 1.39 -2.92 7.48
C ARG A 627 -0.04 -3.01 7.99
N GLY A 628 -0.84 -3.92 7.48
CA GLY A 628 -2.26 -4.04 7.82
C GLY A 628 -3.15 -2.95 7.19
N PRO A 629 -4.49 -3.02 7.37
CA PRO A 629 -5.45 -2.15 6.69
C PRO A 629 -5.43 -0.68 7.13
N GLY A 630 -4.88 -0.36 8.32
CA GLY A 630 -4.87 1.01 8.86
C GLY A 630 -3.77 1.91 8.33
N ASP A 631 -2.66 1.36 7.85
CA ASP A 631 -1.48 2.13 7.43
C ASP A 631 -1.47 2.51 5.94
N LEU A 632 -2.50 2.13 5.19
CA LEU A 632 -2.70 2.62 3.81
C LEU A 632 -3.02 4.13 3.77
N GLU A 633 -3.35 4.75 4.91
CA GLU A 633 -3.48 6.21 5.04
C GLU A 633 -2.19 6.97 4.69
N GLY A 634 -1.02 6.36 4.80
CA GLY A 634 0.25 6.94 4.32
C GLY A 634 0.34 7.07 2.80
N THR A 635 -0.55 6.43 2.03
CA THR A 635 -0.69 6.61 0.57
C THR A 635 -1.59 7.81 0.20
N GLN A 636 -1.95 8.67 1.14
CA GLN A 636 -2.63 9.96 0.88
C GLN A 636 -1.88 10.87 -0.12
N GLN A 637 -0.64 10.53 -0.48
CA GLN A 637 0.07 11.21 -1.57
C GLN A 637 -0.60 11.04 -2.95
N SER A 638 -1.48 10.05 -3.12
CA SER A 638 -2.31 9.89 -4.32
C SER A 638 -3.72 10.49 -4.20
N GLY A 639 -4.09 11.06 -3.03
CA GLY A 639 -5.40 11.66 -2.82
C GLY A 639 -6.58 10.69 -2.73
N MET A 640 -6.35 9.39 -2.74
CA MET A 640 -7.38 8.36 -2.69
C MET A 640 -7.45 7.70 -1.32
N ALA A 641 -8.40 8.11 -0.50
CA ALA A 641 -8.89 7.27 0.58
C ALA A 641 -9.88 6.25 -0.03
N PHE A 642 -9.48 4.98 -0.15
CA PHE A 642 -10.41 3.92 -0.49
C PHE A 642 -11.23 3.59 0.76
N ASP A 643 -12.47 4.06 0.81
CA ASP A 643 -13.41 3.70 1.87
C ASP A 643 -13.96 2.28 1.62
N LEU A 644 -13.06 1.28 1.72
CA LEU A 644 -13.40 -0.14 1.59
C LEU A 644 -13.91 -0.63 2.94
N LYS A 645 -15.13 -1.17 2.94
CA LYS A 645 -15.82 -1.61 4.16
C LYS A 645 -15.46 -3.04 4.58
N ILE A 646 -15.16 -3.90 3.61
CA ILE A 646 -14.90 -5.33 3.85
C ILE A 646 -13.69 -5.88 3.09
N ALA A 647 -13.40 -5.36 1.91
CA ALA A 647 -12.25 -5.79 1.11
C ALA A 647 -10.96 -5.14 1.62
N ASP A 648 -9.86 -5.88 1.49
CA ASP A 648 -8.51 -5.44 1.82
C ASP A 648 -7.60 -5.67 0.61
N ILE A 649 -7.20 -4.61 -0.07
CA ILE A 649 -6.38 -4.69 -1.30
C ILE A 649 -5.07 -5.46 -1.04
N ALA A 650 -4.52 -5.37 0.17
CA ALA A 650 -3.30 -6.06 0.55
C ALA A 650 -3.46 -7.57 0.66
N ARG A 651 -4.63 -8.03 1.09
CA ARG A 651 -4.92 -9.44 1.36
C ARG A 651 -5.72 -10.10 0.24
N ASP A 652 -6.56 -9.32 -0.44
CA ASP A 652 -7.52 -9.83 -1.41
C ASP A 652 -7.01 -9.68 -2.87
N GLY A 653 -5.69 -9.73 -3.09
CA GLY A 653 -5.06 -9.48 -4.39
C GLY A 653 -5.59 -10.32 -5.54
N GLN A 654 -5.91 -11.60 -5.32
CA GLN A 654 -6.54 -12.44 -6.34
C GLN A 654 -7.94 -11.95 -6.71
N LEU A 655 -8.73 -11.52 -5.71
CA LEU A 655 -10.06 -10.95 -5.97
C LEU A 655 -9.97 -9.62 -6.72
N VAL A 656 -8.98 -8.77 -6.44
CA VAL A 656 -8.73 -7.53 -7.19
C VAL A 656 -8.49 -7.85 -8.66
N GLN A 657 -7.66 -8.85 -8.95
CA GLN A 657 -7.38 -9.26 -10.32
C GLN A 657 -8.63 -9.79 -11.03
N MET A 658 -9.37 -10.72 -10.40
CA MET A 658 -10.61 -11.26 -10.93
C MET A 658 -11.65 -10.16 -11.20
N ALA A 659 -11.81 -9.24 -10.25
CA ALA A 659 -12.71 -8.11 -10.36
C ALA A 659 -12.34 -7.19 -11.53
N ARG A 660 -11.04 -6.94 -11.75
CA ARG A 660 -10.53 -6.13 -12.85
C ARG A 660 -10.78 -6.81 -14.21
N GLU A 661 -10.51 -8.11 -14.32
CA GLU A 661 -10.73 -8.88 -15.57
C GLU A 661 -12.20 -8.84 -16.00
N GLU A 662 -13.14 -9.02 -15.08
CA GLU A 662 -14.57 -8.92 -15.38
C GLU A 662 -14.98 -7.47 -15.71
N ALA A 663 -14.47 -6.48 -15.01
CA ALA A 663 -14.74 -5.07 -15.30
C ALA A 663 -14.16 -4.65 -16.66
N GLN A 664 -12.99 -5.15 -17.07
CA GLN A 664 -12.40 -4.90 -18.39
C GLN A 664 -13.29 -5.44 -19.53
N LYS A 665 -13.81 -6.66 -19.38
CA LYS A 665 -14.73 -7.25 -20.38
C LYS A 665 -15.96 -6.36 -20.59
N ILE A 666 -16.52 -5.81 -19.51
CA ILE A 666 -17.72 -4.98 -19.56
C ILE A 666 -17.42 -3.62 -20.20
N VAL A 667 -16.34 -2.94 -19.78
CA VAL A 667 -15.96 -1.64 -20.35
C VAL A 667 -15.60 -1.79 -21.84
N ALA A 668 -14.96 -2.90 -22.24
CA ALA A 668 -14.67 -3.18 -23.65
C ALA A 668 -15.94 -3.44 -24.47
N ALA A 669 -16.92 -4.16 -23.90
CA ALA A 669 -18.18 -4.48 -24.58
C ALA A 669 -19.16 -3.29 -24.64
N ASP A 670 -19.14 -2.40 -23.64
CA ASP A 670 -20.01 -1.21 -23.56
C ASP A 670 -19.22 0.06 -23.14
N PRO A 671 -18.37 0.56 -24.04
CA PRO A 671 -17.55 1.75 -23.72
C PRO A 671 -18.37 3.02 -23.53
N THR A 672 -19.64 3.05 -23.99
CA THR A 672 -20.55 4.22 -23.87
C THR A 672 -21.46 4.14 -22.64
N CYS A 673 -21.42 3.06 -21.89
CA CYS A 673 -22.29 2.81 -20.73
C CYS A 673 -23.80 2.91 -21.06
N SER A 674 -24.19 2.50 -22.26
CA SER A 674 -25.55 2.66 -22.80
C SER A 674 -26.28 1.33 -23.08
N SER A 675 -25.57 0.21 -23.05
CA SER A 675 -26.16 -1.10 -23.35
C SER A 675 -27.14 -1.52 -22.24
N PRO A 676 -28.38 -1.93 -22.64
CA PRO A 676 -29.38 -2.43 -21.71
C PRO A 676 -28.90 -3.65 -20.88
N GLN A 677 -28.05 -4.48 -21.46
CA GLN A 677 -27.47 -5.66 -20.79
C GLN A 677 -26.71 -5.30 -19.50
N TYR A 678 -26.04 -4.16 -19.49
CA TYR A 678 -25.21 -3.70 -18.36
C TYR A 678 -25.88 -2.58 -17.55
N ALA A 679 -27.15 -2.22 -17.85
CA ALA A 679 -27.86 -1.10 -17.23
C ALA A 679 -27.90 -1.18 -15.70
N MET A 680 -28.03 -2.40 -15.13
CA MET A 680 -27.98 -2.62 -13.68
C MET A 680 -26.63 -2.17 -13.08
N LEU A 681 -25.53 -2.53 -13.71
CA LEU A 681 -24.18 -2.20 -13.26
C LEU A 681 -23.93 -0.68 -13.31
N TRP A 682 -24.31 -0.06 -14.43
CA TRP A 682 -24.14 1.40 -14.60
C TRP A 682 -25.04 2.20 -13.65
N ARG A 683 -26.25 1.74 -13.36
CA ARG A 683 -27.13 2.35 -12.36
C ARG A 683 -26.47 2.27 -10.97
N ARG A 684 -26.02 1.08 -10.57
CA ARG A 684 -25.37 0.88 -9.28
C ARG A 684 -24.10 1.72 -9.13
N LEU A 685 -23.29 1.81 -10.19
CA LEU A 685 -22.10 2.63 -10.20
C LEU A 685 -22.42 4.13 -9.99
N ARG A 686 -23.51 4.64 -10.58
CA ARG A 686 -23.97 6.02 -10.36
C ARG A 686 -24.38 6.25 -8.91
N GLU A 687 -25.20 5.36 -8.33
CA GLU A 687 -25.62 5.42 -6.94
C GLU A 687 -24.41 5.50 -5.98
N LEU A 688 -23.38 4.69 -6.20
CA LEU A 688 -22.16 4.70 -5.39
C LEU A 688 -21.36 6.00 -5.53
N ARG A 689 -21.42 6.68 -6.67
CA ARG A 689 -20.73 7.96 -6.91
C ARG A 689 -21.43 9.13 -6.24
N ASP A 690 -22.75 9.13 -6.23
CA ASP A 690 -23.55 10.21 -5.63
C ASP A 690 -23.42 10.24 -4.10
N VAL A 691 -23.07 9.10 -3.49
CA VAL A 691 -22.84 8.97 -2.04
C VAL A 691 -21.38 9.27 -1.65
N ASN A 692 -20.42 8.97 -2.51
CA ASN A 692 -18.99 9.16 -2.25
C ASN A 692 -18.37 10.21 -3.18
N VAL A 693 -17.73 11.22 -2.58
CA VAL A 693 -16.90 12.27 -3.15
C VAL A 693 -16.23 11.89 -4.49
N ASN A 694 -16.39 12.78 -5.45
CA ASN A 694 -15.72 13.04 -6.71
C ASN A 694 -14.39 12.28 -6.98
N TRP A 695 -14.47 10.98 -7.27
CA TRP A 695 -13.36 10.12 -7.68
C TRP A 695 -12.66 10.62 -8.97
N ALA A 696 -13.35 11.47 -9.73
CA ALA A 696 -12.87 12.03 -10.99
C ALA A 696 -11.91 13.22 -10.82
N ALA A 697 -11.81 13.81 -9.62
CA ALA A 697 -10.95 14.96 -9.36
C ALA A 697 -9.52 14.56 -8.91
N ILE A 698 -9.22 13.26 -8.83
CA ILE A 698 -7.99 12.72 -8.23
C ILE A 698 -7.02 12.12 -9.26
N SER A 699 -7.42 12.05 -10.53
CA SER A 699 -6.55 11.58 -11.63
C SER A 699 -5.87 12.70 -12.39
#